data_a834f59a3bdcd8ab92f6804ff2387c07
#
_entry.id   a834f59a3bdcd8ab92f6804ff2387c07
#
_cell.length_a   1.000
_cell.length_b   1.000
_cell.length_c   1.000
_cell.angle_alpha   90.00
_cell.angle_beta   90.00
_cell.angle_gamma   90.00
#
_symmetry.space_group_name_H-M   'P 1'
#
loop_
_entity.id
_entity.type
_entity.pdbx_description
1 polymer ?
#
loop_
_entity_poly.entity_id
_entity_poly.type
_entity_poly.pdbx_seq_one_letter_code
_entity_poly.pdbx_strand_id
1 'polypeptide(L)'
;MGTITGDGTAQTGLGGASGFGETALPRNDDGSAQADVSAVFEDGFLLNGVTYDATEFHIATDGFVTFGQPASSLPQNPATLPMPFIAIFGADVDTRLDGEGAESGQIWLDVDTAQDCVTITWEDVGFYRRNASETNTFQMQLFDRGGGAMDVVFRYEDIDWTSGDLQGGFGGLGGDAAFIGYSESPGSNPVILGASGSEPGQIALPTTNGNTGVPGLYVFRLGISTAPIEGGDGNDVIEGTTGADRILGHAGDDRIFASSGADTIDGGKGRDTLDFSTATKGFKLNLLTPGDSTGMATGDVLTGFEVYLGSAFNDVIVGAMLPARLEGGGGNDTLRGNSGNDSLYGGSGNDTGLGGTGNDLIDQGDGADSLSGEAGNDTLFGGTGNDTILGGNENDRIMGGDGDDKAQGGKGDDRLDLGTGDDSLLGEAGQDTLIGGTGKDTLGGGDGNDSVSGYDGGDVLNGNAGADTLYGGSPTDPNGNFLYGDAGTDLLYGGGNRDQLWGGDSADTLNGGDHKDTLNGDIGTDLLYGGGSADVLFGGDNGDTLDGGDGIDTLTGGLGADDFASSGNKHATGDWITDFSAAEKDELIFGITGAVAADFTVTEVFIAGAGQSGVAEVEIRYGRNDLLIWVLQDGADDARIIVHSGSNSFDLLA
;
A
#
# COMPACT_ATOMS: atom_id res chain seq x y z
N MET A 1 6.58 16.05 -45.18
CA MET A 1 6.64 15.52 -43.84
C MET A 1 5.54 16.20 -43.03
N GLY A 2 4.40 15.56 -42.92
CA GLY A 2 3.33 16.08 -42.08
C GLY A 2 3.74 15.88 -40.62
N THR A 3 3.93 16.96 -39.90
CA THR A 3 4.05 16.91 -38.44
C THR A 3 2.64 16.69 -37.89
N ILE A 4 2.46 15.75 -36.97
CA ILE A 4 1.25 15.72 -36.17
C ILE A 4 1.30 16.99 -35.32
N THR A 5 0.73 18.06 -35.82
CA THR A 5 0.53 19.27 -35.02
C THR A 5 -0.73 19.06 -34.19
N GLY A 6 -0.61 18.23 -33.13
CA GLY A 6 -1.60 18.18 -32.09
C GLY A 6 -1.51 19.46 -31.28
N ASP A 7 -2.21 20.52 -31.71
CA ASP A 7 -2.47 21.67 -30.86
C ASP A 7 -3.62 21.37 -29.88
N GLY A 8 -4.08 20.12 -29.86
CA GLY A 8 -5.16 19.65 -28.99
C GLY A 8 -6.48 20.37 -29.17
N THR A 9 -6.59 21.24 -30.10
CA THR A 9 -7.90 21.71 -30.53
C THR A 9 -8.48 20.65 -31.44
N ALA A 10 -9.61 20.04 -31.02
CA ALA A 10 -10.50 19.37 -31.96
C ALA A 10 -10.58 20.27 -33.18
N GLN A 11 -10.08 19.80 -34.33
CA GLN A 11 -10.27 20.57 -35.54
C GLN A 11 -11.77 20.55 -35.81
N THR A 12 -12.46 21.58 -35.31
CA THR A 12 -13.88 21.80 -35.60
C THR A 12 -14.03 21.91 -37.09
N GLY A 13 -14.53 20.84 -37.73
CA GLY A 13 -14.73 20.77 -39.17
C GLY A 13 -14.16 19.57 -39.88
N LEU A 14 -13.57 18.61 -39.16
CA LEU A 14 -13.25 17.27 -39.69
C LEU A 14 -14.47 16.38 -39.44
N GLY A 15 -15.18 16.02 -40.50
CA GLY A 15 -16.39 15.22 -40.45
C GLY A 15 -17.66 16.06 -40.33
N GLY A 16 -18.30 16.34 -41.40
CA GLY A 16 -19.60 17.04 -41.48
C GLY A 16 -19.75 17.90 -42.72
N ALA A 17 -20.95 18.15 -43.13
CA ALA A 17 -21.41 18.68 -44.43
C ALA A 17 -20.84 20.04 -44.88
N SER A 18 -19.78 20.58 -44.32
CA SER A 18 -19.34 21.93 -44.57
C SER A 18 -17.86 22.15 -44.88
N GLY A 19 -17.18 21.27 -45.65
CA GLY A 19 -16.20 21.96 -46.36
C GLY A 19 -14.80 21.48 -46.62
N PHE A 20 -14.47 20.20 -46.52
CA PHE A 20 -13.11 19.70 -46.86
C PHE A 20 -13.07 18.63 -47.95
N GLY A 21 -14.11 18.47 -48.73
CA GLY A 21 -14.16 17.43 -49.77
C GLY A 21 -14.52 16.06 -49.25
N GLU A 22 -15.11 16.01 -48.10
CA GLU A 22 -15.49 14.80 -47.38
C GLU A 22 -16.46 13.93 -48.16
N THR A 23 -16.21 12.64 -48.15
CA THR A 23 -17.11 11.65 -48.74
C THR A 23 -17.87 10.92 -47.65
N ALA A 24 -19.18 11.11 -47.58
CA ALA A 24 -20.04 10.32 -46.71
C ALA A 24 -20.10 8.87 -47.22
N LEU A 25 -19.83 7.93 -46.35
CA LEU A 25 -19.96 6.51 -46.68
C LEU A 25 -21.41 6.04 -46.52
N PRO A 26 -21.82 4.98 -47.25
CA PRO A 26 -23.19 4.45 -47.15
C PRO A 26 -23.51 4.04 -45.72
N ARG A 27 -24.64 4.48 -45.18
CA ARG A 27 -25.19 4.01 -43.92
C ARG A 27 -25.69 2.58 -44.06
N ASN A 28 -25.12 1.68 -43.34
CA ASN A 28 -25.51 0.27 -43.34
C ASN A 28 -25.15 -0.34 -41.99
N ASP A 29 -25.86 -1.35 -41.58
CA ASP A 29 -25.51 -2.23 -40.49
C ASP A 29 -24.70 -3.40 -41.07
N ASP A 30 -23.64 -3.85 -40.42
CA ASP A 30 -22.73 -4.87 -40.92
C ASP A 30 -22.26 -4.61 -42.36
N GLY A 31 -21.91 -3.39 -42.69
CA GLY A 31 -21.42 -2.99 -44.02
C GLY A 31 -19.97 -2.59 -44.06
N SER A 32 -19.41 -2.59 -45.26
CA SER A 32 -18.12 -1.95 -45.52
C SER A 32 -18.17 -1.22 -46.86
N ALA A 33 -17.39 -0.14 -46.96
CA ALA A 33 -17.21 0.61 -48.20
C ALA A 33 -15.73 0.54 -48.63
N GLN A 34 -15.48 0.35 -49.91
CA GLN A 34 -14.15 0.48 -50.50
C GLN A 34 -13.85 1.94 -50.75
N ALA A 35 -12.64 2.35 -50.40
CA ALA A 35 -12.12 3.68 -50.63
C ALA A 35 -10.79 3.64 -51.38
N ASP A 36 -10.57 4.60 -52.27
CA ASP A 36 -9.31 4.82 -52.94
C ASP A 36 -8.54 5.92 -52.22
N VAL A 37 -7.47 5.55 -51.56
CA VAL A 37 -6.61 6.45 -50.78
C VAL A 37 -5.20 6.55 -51.39
N SER A 38 -5.05 6.13 -52.64
CA SER A 38 -3.79 6.14 -53.37
C SER A 38 -3.19 7.54 -53.56
N ALA A 39 -4.00 8.57 -53.40
CA ALA A 39 -3.51 9.97 -53.45
C ALA A 39 -2.64 10.35 -52.23
N VAL A 40 -2.76 9.62 -51.13
CA VAL A 40 -1.91 9.77 -49.92
C VAL A 40 -0.89 8.65 -49.88
N PHE A 41 -1.31 7.41 -50.04
CA PHE A 41 -0.44 6.23 -49.99
C PHE A 41 -0.04 5.79 -51.40
N GLU A 42 0.88 6.52 -52.05
CA GLU A 42 1.31 6.28 -53.42
C GLU A 42 2.01 4.90 -53.59
N ASP A 43 2.71 4.43 -52.58
CA ASP A 43 3.43 3.16 -52.52
C ASP A 43 2.56 2.00 -52.00
N GLY A 44 1.29 2.24 -51.65
CA GLY A 44 0.42 1.27 -50.97
C GLY A 44 0.75 1.11 -49.47
N PHE A 45 0.19 0.08 -48.83
CA PHE A 45 0.40 -0.23 -47.41
C PHE A 45 1.34 -1.41 -47.25
N LEU A 46 2.46 -1.23 -46.55
CA LEU A 46 3.41 -2.31 -46.25
C LEU A 46 3.08 -2.89 -44.86
N LEU A 47 2.49 -4.08 -44.84
CA LEU A 47 2.14 -4.78 -43.62
C LEU A 47 2.85 -6.15 -43.62
N ASN A 48 3.67 -6.42 -42.61
CA ASN A 48 4.47 -7.63 -42.47
C ASN A 48 5.19 -8.06 -43.77
N GLY A 49 5.78 -7.09 -44.48
CA GLY A 49 6.53 -7.35 -45.71
C GLY A 49 5.68 -7.62 -46.97
N VAL A 50 4.38 -7.47 -46.89
CA VAL A 50 3.43 -7.54 -48.00
C VAL A 50 2.87 -6.15 -48.30
N THR A 51 2.96 -5.73 -49.56
CA THR A 51 2.38 -4.45 -50.00
C THR A 51 0.93 -4.67 -50.45
N TYR A 52 0.01 -3.95 -49.90
CA TYR A 52 -1.40 -3.91 -50.27
C TYR A 52 -1.69 -2.64 -51.07
N ASP A 53 -2.54 -2.77 -52.10
CA ASP A 53 -2.92 -1.65 -52.95
C ASP A 53 -3.81 -0.67 -52.20
N ALA A 54 -3.47 0.62 -52.23
CA ALA A 54 -4.22 1.69 -51.58
C ALA A 54 -5.62 1.89 -52.19
N THR A 55 -5.92 1.31 -53.37
CA THR A 55 -7.28 1.25 -53.93
C THR A 55 -8.15 0.14 -53.35
N GLU A 56 -7.54 -0.83 -52.67
CA GLU A 56 -8.20 -1.97 -51.99
C GLU A 56 -8.36 -1.71 -50.47
N PHE A 57 -8.59 -0.50 -50.08
CA PHE A 57 -8.80 -0.08 -48.69
C PHE A 57 -10.30 -0.11 -48.36
N HIS A 58 -10.68 -0.82 -47.31
CA HIS A 58 -12.08 -1.02 -46.96
C HIS A 58 -12.35 -0.51 -45.54
N ILE A 59 -13.37 0.31 -45.39
CA ILE A 59 -13.82 0.90 -44.13
C ILE A 59 -15.12 0.21 -43.70
N ALA A 60 -15.12 -0.41 -42.54
CA ALA A 60 -16.30 -1.07 -41.98
C ALA A 60 -17.07 -0.17 -41.02
N THR A 61 -18.38 -0.38 -40.96
CA THR A 61 -19.27 0.34 -40.04
C THR A 61 -18.93 0.06 -38.56
N ASP A 62 -18.39 -1.09 -38.26
CA ASP A 62 -18.04 -1.53 -36.91
C ASP A 62 -16.73 -0.93 -36.36
N GLY A 63 -16.22 0.15 -36.96
CA GLY A 63 -15.07 0.88 -36.45
C GLY A 63 -13.72 0.22 -36.75
N PHE A 64 -13.56 -0.39 -37.92
CA PHE A 64 -12.28 -0.94 -38.35
C PHE A 64 -12.05 -0.78 -39.86
N VAL A 65 -10.82 -0.96 -40.27
CA VAL A 65 -10.43 -0.96 -41.68
C VAL A 65 -9.73 -2.26 -42.02
N THR A 66 -9.86 -2.71 -43.29
CA THR A 66 -9.15 -3.88 -43.83
C THR A 66 -8.47 -3.55 -45.14
N PHE A 67 -7.45 -4.34 -45.46
CA PHE A 67 -6.61 -4.15 -46.65
C PHE A 67 -6.76 -5.38 -47.59
N GLY A 68 -7.07 -5.11 -48.83
CA GLY A 68 -7.19 -6.10 -49.87
C GLY A 68 -8.56 -6.74 -50.04
N GLN A 69 -9.28 -7.06 -49.00
CA GLN A 69 -10.62 -7.66 -49.05
C GLN A 69 -11.59 -7.02 -48.06
N PRO A 70 -12.88 -6.88 -48.41
CA PRO A 70 -13.87 -6.32 -47.48
C PRO A 70 -14.24 -7.32 -46.38
N ALA A 71 -14.43 -6.79 -45.17
CA ALA A 71 -15.12 -7.48 -44.07
C ALA A 71 -16.24 -6.58 -43.55
N SER A 72 -17.40 -7.16 -43.27
CA SER A 72 -18.57 -6.41 -42.82
C SER A 72 -18.64 -6.31 -41.29
N SER A 73 -18.03 -7.24 -40.57
CA SER A 73 -17.97 -7.25 -39.11
C SER A 73 -16.70 -7.95 -38.63
N LEU A 74 -16.20 -7.58 -37.46
CA LEU A 74 -15.15 -8.30 -36.78
C LEU A 74 -15.73 -9.56 -36.13
N PRO A 75 -15.16 -10.76 -36.39
CA PRO A 75 -15.59 -11.97 -35.70
C PRO A 75 -15.17 -11.93 -34.23
N GLN A 76 -15.86 -12.70 -33.36
CA GLN A 76 -15.48 -12.88 -31.94
C GLN A 76 -14.01 -13.30 -31.72
N ASN A 77 -13.43 -13.92 -32.71
CA ASN A 77 -11.99 -14.18 -32.76
C ASN A 77 -11.40 -13.47 -33.99
N PRO A 78 -10.81 -12.28 -33.82
CA PRO A 78 -10.22 -11.49 -34.90
C PRO A 78 -9.11 -12.25 -35.69
N ALA A 79 -8.42 -13.20 -35.07
CA ALA A 79 -7.43 -14.04 -35.72
C ALA A 79 -8.01 -14.91 -36.88
N THR A 80 -9.32 -14.97 -37.02
CA THR A 80 -9.96 -15.70 -38.12
C THR A 80 -10.18 -14.86 -39.39
N LEU A 81 -9.90 -13.55 -39.34
CA LEU A 81 -9.99 -12.69 -40.52
C LEU A 81 -8.92 -13.09 -41.54
N PRO A 82 -9.29 -13.23 -42.80
CA PRO A 82 -8.38 -13.64 -43.86
C PRO A 82 -7.51 -12.49 -44.41
N MET A 83 -7.59 -11.28 -43.84
CA MET A 83 -6.89 -10.10 -44.30
C MET A 83 -6.35 -9.29 -43.10
N PRO A 84 -5.35 -8.43 -43.28
CA PRO A 84 -4.92 -7.48 -42.27
C PRO A 84 -6.02 -6.47 -41.95
N PHE A 85 -6.04 -5.96 -40.70
CA PHE A 85 -6.99 -4.96 -40.26
C PHE A 85 -6.43 -4.05 -39.17
N ILE A 86 -7.03 -2.88 -39.04
CA ILE A 86 -6.83 -1.95 -37.92
C ILE A 86 -8.20 -1.64 -37.34
N ALA A 87 -8.39 -1.82 -36.05
CA ALA A 87 -9.65 -1.56 -35.36
C ALA A 87 -9.48 -0.48 -34.30
N ILE A 88 -10.35 0.50 -34.31
CA ILE A 88 -10.42 1.54 -33.27
C ILE A 88 -11.40 1.17 -32.16
N PHE A 89 -12.45 0.44 -32.49
CA PHE A 89 -13.51 0.13 -31.55
C PHE A 89 -13.89 -1.36 -31.55
N GLY A 90 -13.84 -2.02 -32.68
CA GLY A 90 -14.03 -3.47 -32.80
C GLY A 90 -15.37 -3.99 -32.27
N ALA A 91 -16.37 -3.14 -32.14
CA ALA A 91 -17.69 -3.46 -31.62
C ALA A 91 -18.75 -3.18 -32.68
N ASP A 92 -19.90 -3.83 -32.55
CA ASP A 92 -21.04 -3.65 -33.44
C ASP A 92 -21.63 -2.23 -33.27
N VAL A 93 -21.26 -1.35 -34.17
CA VAL A 93 -21.65 0.06 -34.20
C VAL A 93 -22.87 0.21 -35.13
N ASP A 94 -23.97 0.69 -34.60
CA ASP A 94 -25.20 0.85 -35.37
C ASP A 94 -25.29 2.20 -36.09
N THR A 95 -25.16 2.18 -37.40
CA THR A 95 -25.29 3.38 -38.26
C THR A 95 -26.63 3.44 -39.03
N ARG A 96 -27.63 2.63 -38.68
CA ARG A 96 -28.90 2.54 -39.40
C ARG A 96 -29.83 3.71 -39.16
N LEU A 97 -30.57 4.07 -40.22
CA LEU A 97 -31.77 4.91 -40.15
C LEU A 97 -32.97 4.00 -39.93
N ASP A 98 -33.48 3.81 -38.73
CA ASP A 98 -34.63 2.92 -38.50
C ASP A 98 -35.96 3.63 -38.40
N GLY A 99 -35.99 4.96 -38.42
CA GLY A 99 -37.22 5.76 -38.49
C GLY A 99 -38.03 5.81 -37.19
N GLU A 100 -37.58 5.23 -36.10
CA GLU A 100 -38.29 5.21 -34.81
C GLU A 100 -37.54 5.94 -33.65
N GLY A 101 -36.46 6.69 -33.93
CA GLY A 101 -35.69 7.38 -32.90
C GLY A 101 -34.77 8.47 -33.46
N ALA A 102 -33.85 8.96 -32.62
CA ALA A 102 -32.75 9.80 -33.07
C ALA A 102 -31.90 9.00 -34.04
N GLU A 103 -31.60 9.57 -35.19
CA GLU A 103 -30.75 8.94 -36.19
C GLU A 103 -29.33 8.72 -35.62
N SER A 104 -28.81 7.48 -35.64
CA SER A 104 -27.39 7.22 -35.41
C SER A 104 -26.57 7.83 -36.53
N GLY A 105 -25.32 8.19 -36.21
CA GLY A 105 -24.48 9.08 -36.99
C GLY A 105 -24.00 8.61 -38.35
N GLN A 106 -22.96 9.23 -38.84
CA GLN A 106 -22.43 9.09 -40.18
C GLN A 106 -20.95 8.72 -40.12
N ILE A 107 -20.48 7.93 -41.08
CA ILE A 107 -19.05 7.71 -41.30
C ILE A 107 -18.59 8.65 -42.42
N TRP A 108 -17.53 9.37 -42.14
CA TRP A 108 -16.92 10.31 -43.08
C TRP A 108 -15.49 9.88 -43.43
N LEU A 109 -15.10 10.06 -44.65
CA LEU A 109 -13.73 9.88 -45.14
C LEU A 109 -13.23 11.22 -45.67
N ASP A 110 -12.08 11.64 -45.17
CA ASP A 110 -11.31 12.76 -45.70
C ASP A 110 -9.91 12.29 -46.14
N VAL A 111 -9.49 12.74 -47.31
CA VAL A 111 -8.19 12.43 -47.90
C VAL A 111 -7.44 13.74 -48.10
N ASP A 112 -6.56 14.07 -47.13
CA ASP A 112 -5.77 15.31 -47.15
C ASP A 112 -4.36 15.05 -47.68
N THR A 113 -4.18 15.32 -48.97
CA THR A 113 -2.88 15.18 -49.65
C THR A 113 -1.87 16.24 -49.26
N ALA A 114 -2.28 17.32 -48.59
CA ALA A 114 -1.37 18.37 -48.13
C ALA A 114 -0.70 17.99 -46.79
N GLN A 115 -1.35 17.14 -46.01
CA GLN A 115 -0.83 16.59 -44.75
C GLN A 115 -0.40 15.11 -44.87
N ASP A 116 -0.47 14.54 -46.07
CA ASP A 116 -0.23 13.09 -46.30
C ASP A 116 -1.04 12.20 -45.33
N CYS A 117 -2.34 12.53 -45.20
CA CYS A 117 -3.21 11.92 -44.17
C CYS A 117 -4.55 11.47 -44.74
N VAL A 118 -5.03 10.34 -44.27
CA VAL A 118 -6.40 9.86 -44.44
C VAL A 118 -7.09 9.88 -43.09
N THR A 119 -8.20 10.60 -42.96
CA THR A 119 -9.01 10.66 -41.74
C THR A 119 -10.35 9.96 -41.95
N ILE A 120 -10.68 9.05 -41.05
CA ILE A 120 -11.98 8.36 -41.00
C ILE A 120 -12.65 8.77 -39.69
N THR A 121 -13.83 9.34 -39.79
CA THR A 121 -14.61 9.78 -38.64
C THR A 121 -15.89 8.98 -38.53
N TRP A 122 -16.12 8.35 -37.41
CA TRP A 122 -17.39 7.77 -37.01
C TRP A 122 -18.09 8.78 -36.09
N GLU A 123 -19.04 9.54 -36.64
CA GLU A 123 -19.69 10.68 -35.98
C GLU A 123 -21.04 10.25 -35.43
N ASP A 124 -21.28 10.50 -34.16
CA ASP A 124 -22.55 10.24 -33.46
C ASP A 124 -23.09 8.82 -33.60
N VAL A 125 -22.18 7.83 -33.65
CA VAL A 125 -22.56 6.43 -33.84
C VAL A 125 -23.10 5.82 -32.54
N GLY A 126 -24.24 5.13 -32.64
CA GLY A 126 -24.88 4.45 -31.52
C GLY A 126 -24.36 3.03 -31.32
N PHE A 127 -24.82 2.40 -30.25
CA PHE A 127 -24.50 1.00 -29.96
C PHE A 127 -25.54 0.02 -30.50
N TYR A 128 -25.12 -1.23 -30.62
CA TYR A 128 -25.98 -2.35 -30.94
C TYR A 128 -27.30 -2.37 -30.11
N ARG A 129 -28.40 -2.79 -30.74
CA ARG A 129 -29.77 -2.78 -30.22
C ARG A 129 -30.46 -1.41 -30.16
N ARG A 130 -30.03 -0.45 -31.01
CA ARG A 130 -30.77 0.81 -31.26
C ARG A 130 -30.82 1.75 -30.05
N ASN A 131 -29.77 1.79 -29.26
CA ASN A 131 -29.63 2.82 -28.23
C ASN A 131 -29.02 4.09 -28.82
N ALA A 132 -29.82 4.86 -29.56
CA ALA A 132 -29.43 6.11 -30.19
C ALA A 132 -29.42 7.31 -29.20
N SER A 133 -29.67 7.09 -27.92
CA SER A 133 -29.63 8.15 -26.91
C SER A 133 -28.22 8.45 -26.37
N GLU A 134 -27.29 7.55 -26.63
CA GLU A 134 -25.88 7.67 -26.24
C GLU A 134 -25.06 7.47 -27.51
N THR A 135 -24.47 8.55 -28.03
CA THR A 135 -23.69 8.56 -29.27
C THR A 135 -22.23 8.84 -28.96
N ASN A 136 -21.35 8.33 -29.81
CA ASN A 136 -19.91 8.54 -29.68
C ASN A 136 -19.34 9.04 -31.01
N THR A 137 -18.36 9.93 -30.89
CA THR A 137 -17.57 10.39 -32.04
C THR A 137 -16.12 9.98 -31.83
N PHE A 138 -15.57 9.26 -32.80
CA PHE A 138 -14.18 8.87 -32.80
C PHE A 138 -13.59 8.94 -34.21
N GLN A 139 -12.27 9.11 -34.28
CA GLN A 139 -11.53 9.25 -35.52
C GLN A 139 -10.35 8.28 -35.58
N MET A 140 -10.06 7.78 -36.76
CA MET A 140 -8.82 7.12 -37.14
C MET A 140 -8.13 7.97 -38.20
N GLN A 141 -6.88 8.34 -37.96
CA GLN A 141 -6.05 9.03 -38.92
C GLN A 141 -4.87 8.13 -39.32
N LEU A 142 -4.61 8.04 -40.60
CA LEU A 142 -3.52 7.27 -41.18
C LEU A 142 -2.59 8.25 -41.90
N PHE A 143 -1.36 8.39 -41.42
CA PHE A 143 -0.36 9.27 -42.04
C PHE A 143 0.64 8.43 -42.84
N ASP A 144 0.84 8.73 -44.12
CA ASP A 144 1.90 8.09 -44.92
C ASP A 144 3.27 8.57 -44.44
N ARG A 145 4.16 7.63 -44.18
CA ARG A 145 5.56 7.86 -43.79
C ARG A 145 6.55 7.44 -44.86
N GLY A 146 6.05 7.10 -46.04
CA GLY A 146 6.82 6.65 -47.21
C GLY A 146 7.20 5.18 -47.12
N GLY A 147 7.41 4.58 -48.31
CA GLY A 147 7.75 3.17 -48.44
C GLY A 147 6.68 2.20 -47.93
N GLY A 148 5.44 2.66 -47.84
CA GLY A 148 4.30 1.90 -47.35
C GLY A 148 4.13 1.84 -45.81
N ALA A 149 5.02 2.52 -45.06
CA ALA A 149 4.86 2.68 -43.63
C ALA A 149 3.79 3.73 -43.29
N MET A 150 3.06 3.53 -42.20
CA MET A 150 2.05 4.47 -41.75
C MET A 150 2.04 4.65 -40.23
N ASP A 151 1.76 5.87 -39.78
CA ASP A 151 1.36 6.10 -38.40
C ASP A 151 -0.16 6.05 -38.31
N VAL A 152 -0.65 5.37 -37.29
CA VAL A 152 -2.08 5.25 -37.00
C VAL A 152 -2.36 6.04 -35.73
N VAL A 153 -3.29 6.99 -35.83
CA VAL A 153 -3.66 7.86 -34.72
C VAL A 153 -5.16 7.70 -34.46
N PHE A 154 -5.52 7.37 -33.24
CA PHE A 154 -6.90 7.33 -32.81
C PHE A 154 -7.21 8.56 -31.96
N ARG A 155 -8.36 9.18 -32.20
CA ARG A 155 -8.89 10.30 -31.41
C ARG A 155 -10.30 9.99 -30.96
N TYR A 156 -10.59 10.33 -29.72
CA TYR A 156 -11.93 10.20 -29.14
C TYR A 156 -12.41 11.59 -28.74
N GLU A 157 -13.46 12.11 -29.41
CA GLU A 157 -13.94 13.48 -29.18
C GLU A 157 -15.09 13.54 -28.17
N ASP A 158 -15.98 12.55 -28.20
CA ASP A 158 -17.10 12.49 -27.28
C ASP A 158 -17.44 11.02 -26.98
N ILE A 159 -17.35 10.63 -25.72
CA ILE A 159 -17.67 9.27 -25.27
C ILE A 159 -18.64 9.38 -24.10
N ASP A 160 -19.91 9.19 -24.39
CA ASP A 160 -20.99 9.21 -23.41
C ASP A 160 -21.14 7.84 -22.70
N TRP A 161 -20.09 7.41 -22.01
CA TRP A 161 -20.11 6.17 -21.24
C TRP A 161 -20.54 6.46 -19.81
N THR A 162 -21.70 6.00 -19.40
CA THR A 162 -22.05 6.02 -17.99
C THR A 162 -21.38 4.86 -17.27
N SER A 163 -20.80 5.12 -16.11
CA SER A 163 -20.12 4.15 -15.25
C SER A 163 -20.98 2.95 -14.79
N GLY A 164 -22.25 2.89 -15.16
CA GLY A 164 -23.17 1.80 -14.86
C GLY A 164 -23.12 0.63 -15.84
N ASP A 165 -22.65 0.85 -17.04
CA ASP A 165 -22.67 -0.17 -18.10
C ASP A 165 -21.42 -1.07 -18.07
N LEU A 166 -20.42 -0.73 -17.29
CA LEU A 166 -19.17 -1.49 -17.12
C LEU A 166 -19.28 -2.66 -16.11
N GLN A 167 -20.40 -2.81 -15.39
CA GLN A 167 -20.57 -3.82 -14.32
C GLN A 167 -21.19 -5.15 -14.78
N GLY A 168 -21.01 -5.55 -15.98
CA GLY A 168 -21.60 -6.83 -16.45
C GLY A 168 -20.78 -7.55 -17.50
N GLY A 169 -19.48 -7.75 -17.26
CA GLY A 169 -18.55 -8.28 -18.26
C GLY A 169 -18.72 -7.47 -19.54
N PHE A 170 -17.75 -6.90 -20.12
CA PHE A 170 -17.86 -6.05 -21.31
C PHE A 170 -19.29 -5.62 -21.69
N GLY A 171 -19.99 -5.12 -20.69
CA GLY A 171 -21.44 -4.93 -20.72
C GLY A 171 -21.75 -3.61 -21.38
N GLY A 172 -22.78 -3.56 -22.09
CA GLY A 172 -23.23 -2.47 -22.91
C GLY A 172 -23.02 -2.74 -24.40
N LEU A 173 -22.01 -3.52 -24.76
CA LEU A 173 -21.68 -3.84 -26.15
C LEU A 173 -22.20 -5.20 -26.61
N GLY A 174 -23.36 -5.62 -26.16
CA GLY A 174 -24.05 -6.80 -26.69
C GLY A 174 -23.32 -8.15 -26.54
N GLY A 175 -22.26 -8.20 -25.74
CA GLY A 175 -21.49 -9.42 -25.48
C GLY A 175 -20.19 -9.55 -26.28
N ASP A 176 -19.92 -8.68 -27.24
CA ASP A 176 -18.67 -8.66 -27.99
C ASP A 176 -17.75 -7.57 -27.42
N ALA A 177 -16.50 -7.94 -27.11
CA ALA A 177 -15.53 -7.04 -26.50
C ALA A 177 -15.05 -6.01 -27.52
N ALA A 178 -15.21 -4.73 -27.19
CA ALA A 178 -14.53 -3.68 -27.93
C ALA A 178 -13.01 -3.74 -27.68
N PHE A 179 -12.20 -3.56 -28.69
CA PHE A 179 -10.75 -3.51 -28.56
C PHE A 179 -10.15 -2.52 -29.56
N ILE A 180 -8.99 -2.00 -29.21
CA ILE A 180 -8.10 -1.34 -30.16
C ILE A 180 -7.02 -2.34 -30.49
N GLY A 181 -6.77 -2.55 -31.77
CA GLY A 181 -5.78 -3.53 -32.17
C GLY A 181 -5.61 -3.59 -33.67
N TYR A 182 -4.59 -4.30 -34.09
CA TYR A 182 -4.30 -4.51 -35.49
C TYR A 182 -3.79 -5.92 -35.77
N SER A 183 -3.85 -6.32 -37.01
CA SER A 183 -3.21 -7.52 -37.52
C SER A 183 -2.56 -7.23 -38.85
N GLU A 184 -1.26 -7.39 -38.92
CA GLU A 184 -0.48 -7.17 -40.16
C GLU A 184 -0.52 -8.35 -41.12
N SER A 185 -0.98 -9.51 -40.68
CA SER A 185 -1.01 -10.74 -41.52
C SER A 185 -2.35 -11.43 -41.43
N PRO A 186 -2.86 -11.95 -42.57
CA PRO A 186 -4.08 -12.75 -42.62
C PRO A 186 -3.98 -13.94 -41.66
N GLY A 187 -4.97 -14.11 -40.79
CA GLY A 187 -5.05 -15.24 -39.88
C GLY A 187 -4.03 -15.25 -38.73
N SER A 188 -3.25 -14.18 -38.54
CA SER A 188 -2.42 -14.01 -37.35
C SER A 188 -3.25 -13.60 -36.14
N ASN A 189 -2.76 -13.91 -34.91
CA ASN A 189 -3.38 -13.34 -33.71
C ASN A 189 -3.19 -11.82 -33.76
N PRO A 190 -4.26 -11.05 -33.58
CA PRO A 190 -4.15 -9.60 -33.55
C PRO A 190 -3.31 -9.15 -32.35
N VAL A 191 -2.56 -8.10 -32.53
CA VAL A 191 -1.99 -7.34 -31.42
C VAL A 191 -3.13 -6.53 -30.82
N ILE A 192 -3.47 -6.80 -29.56
CA ILE A 192 -4.48 -6.05 -28.82
C ILE A 192 -3.73 -5.09 -27.93
N LEU A 193 -3.90 -3.81 -28.20
CA LEU A 193 -3.19 -2.76 -27.49
C LEU A 193 -3.85 -2.56 -26.12
N GLY A 194 -3.05 -2.58 -25.06
CA GLY A 194 -3.50 -2.37 -23.67
C GLY A 194 -4.00 -3.60 -22.92
N ALA A 195 -3.74 -4.83 -23.39
CA ALA A 195 -4.04 -6.04 -22.64
C ALA A 195 -2.84 -6.48 -21.81
N SER A 196 -2.78 -6.15 -20.53
CA SER A 196 -1.89 -6.80 -19.57
C SER A 196 -2.68 -7.73 -18.66
N GLY A 197 -2.31 -9.02 -18.66
CA GLY A 197 -2.61 -10.09 -17.71
C GLY A 197 -4.04 -10.23 -17.20
N SER A 198 -4.62 -11.41 -17.30
CA SER A 198 -5.80 -12.03 -16.69
C SER A 198 -7.17 -11.30 -16.67
N GLU A 199 -7.24 -10.02 -16.80
CA GLU A 199 -8.41 -9.26 -17.23
C GLU A 199 -8.00 -8.52 -18.51
N PRO A 200 -8.87 -8.38 -19.54
CA PRO A 200 -8.57 -7.52 -20.68
C PRO A 200 -8.32 -6.13 -20.11
N GLY A 201 -7.08 -5.67 -20.17
CA GLY A 201 -6.68 -4.40 -19.63
C GLY A 201 -7.62 -3.34 -20.19
N GLN A 202 -8.40 -2.72 -19.33
CA GLN A 202 -9.11 -1.53 -19.70
C GLN A 202 -8.02 -0.51 -20.04
N ILE A 203 -7.83 -0.23 -21.32
CA ILE A 203 -7.29 1.08 -21.67
C ILE A 203 -8.25 2.04 -20.98
N ALA A 204 -7.80 2.68 -19.92
CA ALA A 204 -8.50 3.84 -19.40
C ALA A 204 -8.37 4.90 -20.50
N LEU A 205 -9.26 4.80 -21.48
CA LEU A 205 -9.48 5.93 -22.38
C LEU A 205 -9.73 7.12 -21.46
N PRO A 206 -9.09 8.26 -21.66
CA PRO A 206 -9.28 9.40 -20.78
C PRO A 206 -10.77 9.73 -20.74
N THR A 207 -11.45 9.27 -19.69
CA THR A 207 -12.83 9.64 -19.39
C THR A 207 -12.79 11.01 -18.77
N THR A 208 -12.47 12.03 -19.51
CA THR A 208 -12.56 13.39 -19.03
C THR A 208 -13.91 14.00 -19.41
N ASN A 209 -14.92 13.63 -18.68
CA ASN A 209 -15.98 14.56 -18.36
C ASN A 209 -15.45 15.53 -17.29
N GLY A 210 -14.68 16.50 -17.67
CA GLY A 210 -14.08 17.42 -16.71
C GLY A 210 -13.04 18.34 -17.32
N ASN A 211 -13.50 19.20 -18.22
CA ASN A 211 -12.99 20.55 -18.25
C ASN A 211 -11.48 20.72 -18.29
N THR A 212 -10.88 20.56 -19.43
CA THR A 212 -9.67 21.21 -19.95
C THR A 212 -9.08 20.36 -21.06
N GLY A 213 -9.85 19.63 -21.79
CA GLY A 213 -9.17 18.60 -22.43
C GLY A 213 -9.11 18.68 -23.90
N VAL A 214 -7.96 18.72 -24.28
CA VAL A 214 -7.57 18.17 -25.57
C VAL A 214 -7.74 16.66 -25.44
N PRO A 215 -8.54 16.01 -26.30
CA PRO A 215 -8.60 14.54 -26.32
C PRO A 215 -7.21 13.98 -26.57
N GLY A 216 -6.77 12.99 -25.79
CA GLY A 216 -5.52 12.29 -25.99
C GLY A 216 -5.47 11.56 -27.32
N LEU A 217 -4.29 11.41 -27.85
CA LEU A 217 -4.04 10.64 -29.06
C LEU A 217 -3.52 9.25 -28.69
N TYR A 218 -3.94 8.25 -29.43
CA TYR A 218 -3.30 6.94 -29.45
C TYR A 218 -2.51 6.82 -30.74
N VAL A 219 -1.19 6.70 -30.65
CA VAL A 219 -0.29 6.68 -31.82
C VAL A 219 0.53 5.41 -31.84
N PHE A 220 0.52 4.69 -32.96
CA PHE A 220 1.45 3.60 -33.19
C PHE A 220 1.85 3.54 -34.68
N ARG A 221 2.98 2.93 -34.97
CA ARG A 221 3.51 2.84 -36.33
C ARG A 221 3.42 1.42 -36.88
N LEU A 222 2.95 1.32 -38.11
CA LEU A 222 3.02 0.11 -38.93
C LEU A 222 4.01 0.29 -40.08
N GLY A 223 4.77 -0.75 -40.37
CA GLY A 223 5.79 -0.71 -41.42
C GLY A 223 7.16 -0.20 -40.92
N ILE A 224 8.04 0.16 -41.85
CA ILE A 224 9.42 0.62 -41.55
C ILE A 224 9.58 2.07 -42.01
N SER A 225 9.83 2.98 -41.09
CA SER A 225 10.11 4.40 -41.35
C SER A 225 11.18 4.92 -40.39
N THR A 226 11.98 5.89 -40.85
CA THR A 226 12.97 6.60 -40.04
C THR A 226 12.44 7.93 -39.46
N ALA A 227 11.18 8.30 -39.75
CA ALA A 227 10.56 9.48 -39.17
C ALA A 227 10.26 9.23 -37.66
N PRO A 228 10.30 10.24 -36.78
CA PRO A 228 9.89 10.06 -35.40
C PRO A 228 8.40 9.67 -35.29
N ILE A 229 8.07 8.96 -34.24
CA ILE A 229 6.68 8.75 -33.80
C ILE A 229 6.39 9.89 -32.83
N GLU A 230 5.38 10.69 -33.11
CA GLU A 230 5.13 11.91 -32.37
C GLU A 230 3.70 11.90 -31.81
N GLY A 231 3.55 12.20 -30.52
CA GLY A 231 2.29 12.60 -29.92
C GLY A 231 1.90 14.02 -30.30
N GLY A 232 1.15 14.68 -29.47
CA GLY A 232 0.73 16.08 -29.66
C GLY A 232 0.91 16.92 -28.41
N ASP A 233 0.19 18.04 -28.34
CA ASP A 233 0.03 18.76 -27.07
C ASP A 233 -1.20 18.17 -26.34
N GLY A 234 -1.05 17.17 -25.51
CA GLY A 234 -2.16 16.55 -24.77
C GLY A 234 -1.77 15.17 -24.30
N ASN A 235 -2.59 14.51 -23.48
CA ASN A 235 -2.26 13.22 -22.91
C ASN A 235 -2.38 12.12 -23.97
N ASP A 236 -1.25 11.64 -24.45
CA ASP A 236 -1.18 10.71 -25.57
C ASP A 236 -0.83 9.30 -25.11
N VAL A 237 -1.21 8.32 -25.92
CA VAL A 237 -0.77 6.93 -25.78
C VAL A 237 -0.01 6.54 -27.02
N ILE A 238 1.28 6.21 -26.85
CA ILE A 238 2.18 6.01 -27.97
C ILE A 238 2.82 4.64 -27.87
N GLU A 239 2.89 3.91 -29.00
CA GLU A 239 3.54 2.61 -29.11
C GLU A 239 4.63 2.63 -30.18
N GLY A 240 5.83 2.15 -29.81
CA GLY A 240 6.94 1.97 -30.73
C GLY A 240 6.80 0.72 -31.59
N THR A 241 7.74 0.54 -32.49
CA THR A 241 7.90 -0.67 -33.32
C THR A 241 8.90 -1.65 -32.66
N THR A 242 9.20 -2.77 -33.32
CA THR A 242 10.25 -3.68 -32.84
C THR A 242 11.67 -3.26 -33.23
N GLY A 243 11.82 -2.12 -33.91
CA GLY A 243 13.10 -1.58 -34.36
C GLY A 243 13.53 -0.38 -33.48
N ALA A 244 14.67 0.20 -33.82
CA ALA A 244 15.14 1.41 -33.15
C ALA A 244 14.29 2.63 -33.56
N ASP A 245 13.51 3.15 -32.63
CA ASP A 245 12.57 4.23 -32.84
C ASP A 245 13.05 5.56 -32.21
N ARG A 246 12.52 6.63 -32.74
CA ARG A 246 12.54 7.93 -32.08
C ARG A 246 11.12 8.32 -31.74
N ILE A 247 10.80 8.43 -30.43
CA ILE A 247 9.46 8.69 -29.94
C ILE A 247 9.47 10.03 -29.16
N LEU A 248 8.48 10.87 -29.40
CA LEU A 248 8.32 12.18 -28.77
C LEU A 248 6.88 12.32 -28.25
N GLY A 249 6.69 12.45 -26.94
CA GLY A 249 5.40 12.73 -26.33
C GLY A 249 4.97 14.19 -26.53
N HIS A 250 5.88 15.14 -26.37
CA HIS A 250 5.72 16.59 -26.39
C HIS A 250 5.15 17.19 -25.10
N ALA A 251 3.85 17.46 -24.99
CA ALA A 251 3.28 18.10 -23.82
C ALA A 251 1.94 17.47 -23.45
N GLY A 252 1.78 17.16 -22.19
CA GLY A 252 0.66 16.41 -21.65
C GLY A 252 1.18 15.32 -20.73
N ASP A 253 0.32 14.57 -20.10
CA ASP A 253 0.69 13.40 -19.31
C ASP A 253 0.61 12.18 -20.24
N ASP A 254 1.74 11.80 -20.84
CA ASP A 254 1.79 10.81 -21.90
C ASP A 254 2.08 9.40 -21.35
N ARG A 255 1.56 8.38 -22.03
CA ARG A 255 1.88 6.99 -21.77
C ARG A 255 2.54 6.37 -22.99
N ILE A 256 3.82 6.02 -22.86
CA ILE A 256 4.60 5.45 -23.94
C ILE A 256 4.92 4.00 -23.63
N PHE A 257 4.42 3.09 -24.45
CA PHE A 257 4.74 1.67 -24.33
C PHE A 257 6.16 1.42 -24.81
N ALA A 258 6.98 0.85 -23.93
CA ALA A 258 8.30 0.40 -24.29
C ALA A 258 8.21 -0.70 -25.35
N SER A 259 9.10 -0.64 -26.34
CA SER A 259 9.20 -1.61 -27.41
C SER A 259 10.58 -2.28 -27.41
N SER A 260 10.77 -3.27 -28.27
CA SER A 260 12.11 -3.84 -28.45
C SER A 260 12.88 -2.97 -29.45
N GLY A 261 14.12 -2.67 -29.13
CA GLY A 261 14.93 -1.82 -29.99
C GLY A 261 16.00 -1.13 -29.16
N ALA A 262 16.70 -0.20 -29.78
CA ALA A 262 17.54 0.76 -29.07
C ALA A 262 16.91 2.14 -29.32
N ASP A 263 15.91 2.45 -28.53
CA ASP A 263 14.99 3.53 -28.79
C ASP A 263 15.49 4.85 -28.18
N THR A 264 15.07 5.96 -28.76
CA THR A 264 15.26 7.29 -28.16
C THR A 264 13.88 7.87 -27.86
N ILE A 265 13.52 7.91 -26.58
CA ILE A 265 12.18 8.25 -26.15
C ILE A 265 12.23 9.47 -25.24
N ASP A 266 11.44 10.49 -25.59
CA ASP A 266 11.27 11.71 -24.82
C ASP A 266 9.80 11.87 -24.47
N GLY A 267 9.45 11.75 -23.18
CA GLY A 267 8.10 11.99 -22.68
C GLY A 267 7.69 13.43 -22.90
N GLY A 268 8.56 14.36 -22.53
CA GLY A 268 8.36 15.79 -22.83
C GLY A 268 8.02 16.62 -21.62
N LYS A 269 6.87 17.30 -21.61
CA LYS A 269 6.37 18.10 -20.49
C LYS A 269 5.11 17.50 -19.94
N GLY A 270 5.08 17.26 -18.67
CA GLY A 270 3.92 16.70 -18.00
C GLY A 270 4.37 15.68 -16.98
N ARG A 271 3.49 14.76 -16.67
CA ARG A 271 3.81 13.57 -15.90
C ARG A 271 3.73 12.36 -16.81
N ASP A 272 4.88 11.98 -17.34
CA ASP A 272 4.95 10.99 -18.40
C ASP A 272 5.24 9.58 -17.86
N THR A 273 4.65 8.59 -18.51
CA THR A 273 4.74 7.17 -18.11
C THR A 273 5.45 6.37 -19.20
N LEU A 274 6.54 5.71 -18.83
CA LEU A 274 7.16 4.66 -19.65
C LEU A 274 6.66 3.29 -19.16
N ASP A 275 6.04 2.55 -20.05
CA ASP A 275 5.27 1.35 -19.74
C ASP A 275 5.88 0.09 -20.37
N PHE A 276 6.39 -0.81 -19.50
CA PHE A 276 6.93 -2.12 -19.91
C PHE A 276 5.94 -3.28 -19.69
N SER A 277 4.67 -3.02 -19.39
CA SER A 277 3.68 -4.06 -19.10
C SER A 277 3.48 -5.08 -20.22
N THR A 278 3.87 -4.72 -21.45
CA THR A 278 3.82 -5.62 -22.63
C THR A 278 5.03 -6.53 -22.75
N ALA A 279 6.04 -6.40 -21.89
CA ALA A 279 7.22 -7.25 -21.93
C ALA A 279 6.85 -8.73 -21.71
N THR A 280 7.45 -9.61 -22.47
CA THR A 280 7.21 -11.06 -22.41
C THR A 280 8.20 -11.80 -21.52
N LYS A 281 9.11 -11.08 -20.89
CA LYS A 281 10.15 -11.54 -19.97
C LYS A 281 10.58 -10.38 -19.09
N GLY A 282 11.15 -10.69 -17.93
CA GLY A 282 11.77 -9.71 -17.07
C GLY A 282 12.89 -8.93 -17.74
N PHE A 283 13.05 -7.68 -17.33
CA PHE A 283 14.04 -6.73 -17.86
C PHE A 283 14.79 -6.03 -16.74
N LYS A 284 15.83 -5.29 -17.11
CA LYS A 284 16.49 -4.34 -16.23
C LYS A 284 16.49 -2.97 -16.88
N LEU A 285 15.92 -2.00 -16.21
CA LEU A 285 16.02 -0.58 -16.51
C LEU A 285 16.95 0.09 -15.51
N ASN A 286 17.97 0.80 -16.00
CA ASN A 286 18.87 1.57 -15.14
C ASN A 286 19.01 2.99 -15.66
N LEU A 287 18.36 3.92 -14.97
CA LEU A 287 18.35 5.34 -15.38
C LEU A 287 19.65 6.07 -15.03
N LEU A 288 20.42 5.58 -14.04
CA LEU A 288 21.74 6.14 -13.70
C LEU A 288 22.82 5.73 -14.69
N THR A 289 22.77 4.48 -15.13
CA THR A 289 23.74 3.92 -16.09
C THR A 289 22.99 3.17 -17.18
N PRO A 290 22.40 3.89 -18.17
CA PRO A 290 21.54 3.28 -19.18
C PRO A 290 22.18 2.13 -19.97
N GLY A 291 23.52 2.14 -20.10
CA GLY A 291 24.26 1.04 -20.74
C GLY A 291 24.20 -0.30 -20.01
N ASP A 292 23.73 -0.32 -18.76
CA ASP A 292 23.51 -1.53 -17.95
C ASP A 292 22.07 -2.07 -18.07
N SER A 293 21.21 -1.40 -18.84
CA SER A 293 19.85 -1.86 -19.10
C SER A 293 19.84 -3.09 -20.00
N THR A 294 18.88 -3.99 -19.75
CA THR A 294 18.77 -5.27 -20.47
C THR A 294 17.31 -5.61 -20.80
N GLY A 295 17.11 -6.61 -21.63
CA GLY A 295 15.76 -7.01 -22.05
C GLY A 295 15.15 -6.00 -23.00
N MET A 296 13.91 -5.59 -22.75
CA MET A 296 13.19 -4.62 -23.57
C MET A 296 13.80 -3.21 -23.48
N ALA A 297 14.47 -2.86 -22.40
CA ALA A 297 15.13 -1.57 -22.19
C ALA A 297 16.59 -1.53 -22.75
N THR A 298 16.99 -2.47 -23.58
CA THR A 298 18.38 -2.58 -24.03
C THR A 298 18.74 -1.50 -25.06
N GLY A 299 19.59 -0.56 -24.65
CA GLY A 299 20.12 0.46 -25.53
C GLY A 299 19.27 1.71 -25.66
N ASP A 300 18.19 1.79 -24.89
CA ASP A 300 17.30 2.93 -24.90
C ASP A 300 17.94 4.20 -24.30
N VAL A 301 17.56 5.32 -24.85
CA VAL A 301 17.86 6.66 -24.37
C VAL A 301 16.54 7.32 -23.97
N LEU A 302 16.35 7.53 -22.66
CA LEU A 302 15.10 7.96 -22.06
C LEU A 302 15.24 9.35 -21.43
N THR A 303 14.28 10.22 -21.71
CA THR A 303 14.20 11.56 -21.13
C THR A 303 12.74 11.92 -20.83
N GLY A 304 12.49 12.78 -19.81
CA GLY A 304 11.18 13.37 -19.55
C GLY A 304 10.15 12.36 -19.00
N PHE A 305 10.54 11.44 -18.13
CA PHE A 305 9.61 10.51 -17.48
C PHE A 305 9.69 10.60 -15.97
N GLU A 306 8.53 10.56 -15.32
CA GLU A 306 8.34 10.52 -13.88
C GLU A 306 7.77 9.18 -13.39
N VAL A 307 7.16 8.39 -14.30
CA VAL A 307 6.53 7.10 -13.96
C VAL A 307 7.09 5.98 -14.82
N TYR A 308 7.45 4.87 -14.18
CA TYR A 308 7.98 3.68 -14.85
C TYR A 308 7.19 2.45 -14.40
N LEU A 309 6.50 1.81 -15.33
CA LEU A 309 5.71 0.61 -15.07
C LEU A 309 6.47 -0.62 -15.55
N GLY A 310 6.65 -1.57 -14.65
CA GLY A 310 7.23 -2.89 -14.93
C GLY A 310 6.27 -3.83 -15.63
N SER A 311 6.61 -5.11 -15.60
CA SER A 311 5.89 -6.16 -16.33
C SER A 311 5.20 -7.15 -15.39
N ALA A 312 4.82 -8.31 -15.91
CA ALA A 312 4.33 -9.44 -15.11
C ALA A 312 5.45 -10.45 -14.79
N PHE A 313 6.71 -10.05 -14.89
CA PHE A 313 7.88 -10.88 -14.68
C PHE A 313 8.89 -10.16 -13.80
N ASN A 314 9.85 -10.91 -13.26
CA ASN A 314 10.89 -10.36 -12.38
C ASN A 314 11.71 -9.26 -13.07
N ASP A 315 11.54 -8.03 -12.62
CA ASP A 315 12.16 -6.85 -13.18
C ASP A 315 13.18 -6.20 -12.22
N VAL A 316 14.06 -5.41 -12.77
CA VAL A 316 14.95 -4.54 -12.00
C VAL A 316 14.81 -3.12 -12.53
N ILE A 317 14.27 -2.23 -11.71
CA ILE A 317 14.10 -0.82 -12.07
C ILE A 317 14.92 0.04 -11.12
N VAL A 318 15.89 0.77 -11.67
CA VAL A 318 16.76 1.67 -10.93
C VAL A 318 16.47 3.10 -11.37
N GLY A 319 15.89 3.86 -10.47
CA GLY A 319 15.54 5.28 -10.64
C GLY A 319 16.76 6.18 -10.85
N ALA A 320 16.50 7.44 -11.12
CA ALA A 320 17.51 8.47 -11.31
C ALA A 320 17.80 9.24 -10.00
N MET A 321 18.22 10.50 -10.12
CA MET A 321 18.44 11.42 -8.98
C MET A 321 17.30 12.42 -8.79
N LEU A 322 16.14 12.15 -9.36
CA LEU A 322 14.94 12.98 -9.29
C LEU A 322 13.77 12.13 -8.83
N PRO A 323 12.77 12.73 -8.16
CA PRO A 323 11.59 12.00 -7.73
C PRO A 323 10.94 11.21 -8.86
N ALA A 324 10.68 9.92 -8.63
CA ALA A 324 10.08 9.02 -9.59
C ALA A 324 9.02 8.11 -8.94
N ARG A 325 8.11 7.62 -9.78
CA ARG A 325 7.21 6.53 -9.43
C ARG A 325 7.67 5.27 -10.17
N LEU A 326 8.00 4.22 -9.42
CA LEU A 326 8.44 2.93 -9.94
C LEU A 326 7.42 1.88 -9.56
N GLU A 327 6.90 1.12 -10.52
CA GLU A 327 5.97 0.01 -10.31
C GLU A 327 6.57 -1.26 -10.89
N GLY A 328 6.73 -2.32 -10.07
CA GLY A 328 7.26 -3.62 -10.51
C GLY A 328 6.22 -4.41 -11.31
N GLY A 329 5.04 -4.56 -10.74
CA GLY A 329 3.91 -5.22 -11.37
C GLY A 329 3.68 -6.62 -10.86
N GLY A 330 4.20 -7.62 -11.51
CA GLY A 330 4.11 -8.99 -11.01
C GLY A 330 5.42 -9.73 -11.22
N GLY A 331 5.68 -10.71 -10.36
CA GLY A 331 6.97 -11.36 -10.30
C GLY A 331 7.77 -10.89 -9.09
N ASN A 332 9.02 -11.27 -8.99
CA ASN A 332 9.87 -10.84 -7.89
C ASN A 332 10.76 -9.68 -8.39
N ASP A 333 10.40 -8.48 -8.05
CA ASP A 333 10.98 -7.28 -8.60
C ASP A 333 12.03 -6.64 -7.69
N THR A 334 12.89 -5.82 -8.25
CA THR A 334 13.84 -4.99 -7.50
C THR A 334 13.71 -3.54 -7.94
N LEU A 335 13.22 -2.70 -7.04
CA LEU A 335 12.99 -1.29 -7.25
C LEU A 335 13.97 -0.47 -6.43
N ARG A 336 14.63 0.52 -7.02
CA ARG A 336 15.55 1.44 -6.35
C ARG A 336 15.23 2.88 -6.74
N GLY A 337 14.82 3.71 -5.78
CA GLY A 337 14.57 5.13 -6.00
C GLY A 337 15.87 5.92 -6.21
N ASN A 338 16.86 5.72 -5.37
CA ASN A 338 18.14 6.39 -5.20
C ASN A 338 18.06 7.76 -4.52
N SER A 339 17.72 8.81 -5.22
CA SER A 339 17.65 10.16 -4.61
C SER A 339 16.43 10.90 -5.11
N GLY A 340 15.77 11.58 -4.22
CA GLY A 340 14.50 12.24 -4.48
C GLY A 340 13.45 11.73 -3.52
N ASN A 341 12.24 12.24 -3.61
CA ASN A 341 11.11 11.67 -2.89
C ASN A 341 10.40 10.71 -3.84
N ASP A 342 10.74 9.45 -3.74
CA ASP A 342 10.30 8.42 -4.67
C ASP A 342 9.03 7.70 -4.21
N SER A 343 8.33 7.05 -5.14
CA SER A 343 7.21 6.16 -4.83
C SER A 343 7.43 4.82 -5.50
N LEU A 344 7.67 3.78 -4.71
CA LEU A 344 7.97 2.43 -5.16
C LEU A 344 6.79 1.51 -4.84
N TYR A 345 6.30 0.78 -5.86
CA TYR A 345 5.22 -0.20 -5.74
C TYR A 345 5.69 -1.53 -6.31
N GLY A 346 5.86 -2.55 -5.47
CA GLY A 346 6.28 -3.88 -5.89
C GLY A 346 5.21 -4.59 -6.70
N GLY A 347 4.09 -4.82 -6.09
CA GLY A 347 2.92 -5.42 -6.70
C GLY A 347 2.62 -6.82 -6.20
N SER A 348 2.85 -7.85 -7.00
CA SER A 348 2.67 -9.23 -6.56
C SER A 348 3.93 -10.05 -6.77
N GLY A 349 4.36 -10.75 -5.75
CA GLY A 349 5.59 -11.54 -5.73
C GLY A 349 6.48 -11.14 -4.57
N ASN A 350 7.67 -11.69 -4.48
CA ASN A 350 8.58 -11.34 -3.39
C ASN A 350 9.53 -10.23 -3.88
N ASP A 351 9.23 -9.01 -3.50
CA ASP A 351 9.83 -7.82 -4.05
C ASP A 351 10.94 -7.22 -3.16
N THR A 352 11.75 -6.38 -3.73
CA THR A 352 12.77 -5.62 -3.00
C THR A 352 12.67 -4.15 -3.35
N GLY A 353 12.35 -3.32 -2.36
CA GLY A 353 12.23 -1.86 -2.47
C GLY A 353 13.32 -1.14 -1.68
N LEU A 354 14.08 -0.28 -2.35
CA LEU A 354 15.09 0.58 -1.74
C LEU A 354 14.79 2.03 -2.10
N GLY A 355 14.39 2.84 -1.12
CA GLY A 355 14.08 4.26 -1.30
C GLY A 355 15.32 5.06 -1.67
N GLY A 356 16.22 5.18 -0.73
CA GLY A 356 17.49 5.86 -0.94
C GLY A 356 17.64 7.12 -0.11
N THR A 357 17.72 8.28 -0.73
CA THR A 357 17.75 9.55 0.01
C THR A 357 16.55 10.40 -0.38
N GLY A 358 15.85 10.91 0.59
CA GLY A 358 14.62 11.68 0.42
C GLY A 358 13.50 11.07 1.24
N ASN A 359 12.32 11.64 1.18
CA ASN A 359 11.18 11.09 1.89
C ASN A 359 10.40 10.19 0.93
N ASP A 360 10.59 8.90 1.07
CA ASP A 360 10.11 7.90 0.12
C ASP A 360 8.80 7.23 0.56
N LEU A 361 8.03 6.79 -0.41
CA LEU A 361 6.88 5.93 -0.21
C LEU A 361 7.19 4.56 -0.83
N ILE A 362 7.18 3.51 -0.03
CA ILE A 362 7.41 2.14 -0.49
C ILE A 362 6.22 1.27 -0.11
N ASP A 363 5.57 0.67 -1.10
CA ASP A 363 4.42 -0.23 -0.94
C ASP A 363 4.67 -1.47 -1.80
N GLN A 364 4.98 -2.61 -1.15
CA GLN A 364 5.42 -3.79 -1.90
C GLN A 364 4.26 -4.73 -2.26
N GLY A 365 3.17 -4.74 -1.49
CA GLY A 365 1.94 -5.41 -1.88
C GLY A 365 1.81 -6.86 -1.43
N ASP A 366 1.69 -7.79 -2.37
CA ASP A 366 1.50 -9.20 -2.06
C ASP A 366 2.83 -9.96 -2.13
N GLY A 367 3.30 -10.57 -1.07
CA GLY A 367 4.49 -11.39 -1.11
C GLY A 367 5.26 -11.42 0.19
N ALA A 368 6.44 -12.00 0.18
CA ALA A 368 7.38 -11.90 1.29
C ALA A 368 8.50 -10.93 0.89
N ASP A 369 8.36 -9.69 1.27
CA ASP A 369 9.05 -8.56 0.70
C ASP A 369 10.23 -8.04 1.54
N SER A 370 11.08 -7.24 0.92
CA SER A 370 12.20 -6.59 1.60
C SER A 370 12.21 -5.09 1.26
N LEU A 371 11.99 -4.26 2.28
CA LEU A 371 11.88 -2.81 2.14
C LEU A 371 12.99 -2.11 2.93
N SER A 372 13.54 -1.05 2.37
CA SER A 372 14.42 -0.14 3.11
C SER A 372 14.20 1.30 2.66
N GLY A 373 13.87 2.19 3.63
CA GLY A 373 13.77 3.63 3.39
C GLY A 373 15.15 4.25 3.16
N GLU A 374 16.16 3.83 3.94
CA GLU A 374 17.53 4.32 4.00
C GLU A 374 17.63 5.70 4.68
N ALA A 375 17.45 6.82 4.01
CA ALA A 375 17.64 8.15 4.61
C ALA A 375 16.55 9.14 4.21
N GLY A 376 15.86 9.68 5.19
CA GLY A 376 14.72 10.57 5.07
C GLY A 376 13.56 10.09 5.92
N ASN A 377 12.49 10.87 5.97
CA ASN A 377 11.27 10.44 6.67
C ASN A 377 10.42 9.62 5.71
N ASP A 378 10.53 8.30 5.83
CA ASP A 378 9.97 7.38 4.87
C ASP A 378 8.62 6.80 5.32
N THR A 379 7.85 6.30 4.37
CA THR A 379 6.60 5.57 4.64
C THR A 379 6.65 4.23 3.93
N LEU A 380 6.68 3.14 4.71
CA LEU A 380 6.87 1.79 4.22
C LEU A 380 5.66 0.92 4.55
N PHE A 381 5.15 0.21 3.54
CA PHE A 381 4.08 -0.76 3.66
C PHE A 381 4.58 -2.10 3.14
N GLY A 382 4.59 -3.13 4.00
CA GLY A 382 4.90 -4.51 3.60
C GLY A 382 3.78 -5.08 2.73
N GLY A 383 2.61 -5.21 3.31
CA GLY A 383 1.42 -5.66 2.61
C GLY A 383 0.88 -6.98 3.11
N THR A 384 0.89 -8.01 2.29
CA THR A 384 0.54 -9.37 2.71
C THR A 384 1.74 -10.29 2.58
N GLY A 385 2.02 -11.08 3.60
CA GLY A 385 3.13 -12.04 3.62
C GLY A 385 4.13 -11.71 4.73
N ASN A 386 5.23 -12.40 4.77
CA ASN A 386 6.21 -12.25 5.86
C ASN A 386 7.32 -11.30 5.42
N ASP A 387 7.22 -10.03 5.80
CA ASP A 387 8.04 -8.96 5.28
C ASP A 387 9.25 -8.62 6.17
N THR A 388 10.25 -8.00 5.56
CA THR A 388 11.40 -7.46 6.27
C THR A 388 11.56 -5.99 5.92
N ILE A 389 11.41 -5.12 6.93
CA ILE A 389 11.27 -3.68 6.74
C ILE A 389 12.32 -2.94 7.57
N LEU A 390 13.06 -2.06 6.93
CA LEU A 390 14.06 -1.19 7.54
C LEU A 390 13.69 0.27 7.25
N GLY A 391 13.39 1.06 8.29
CA GLY A 391 13.18 2.50 8.16
C GLY A 391 14.47 3.18 7.74
N GLY A 392 15.39 3.32 8.67
CA GLY A 392 16.72 3.80 8.36
C GLY A 392 17.20 4.93 9.24
N ASN A 393 17.39 6.11 8.69
CA ASN A 393 17.68 7.31 9.45
C ASN A 393 16.53 8.30 9.30
N GLU A 394 16.36 9.17 10.30
CA GLU A 394 15.26 10.12 10.46
C GLU A 394 13.93 9.41 10.81
N ASN A 395 12.83 10.15 10.86
CA ASN A 395 11.57 9.66 11.45
C ASN A 395 10.73 8.92 10.42
N ASP A 396 10.58 7.62 10.59
CA ASP A 396 9.93 6.73 9.66
C ASP A 396 8.53 6.28 10.11
N ARG A 397 7.74 5.89 9.15
CA ARG A 397 6.45 5.24 9.36
C ARG A 397 6.44 3.89 8.69
N ILE A 398 6.30 2.83 9.47
CA ILE A 398 6.31 1.45 9.00
C ILE A 398 4.97 0.78 9.30
N MET A 399 4.41 0.08 8.32
CA MET A 399 3.28 -0.82 8.48
C MET A 399 3.62 -2.17 7.84
N GLY A 400 3.58 -3.25 8.64
CA GLY A 400 3.83 -4.61 8.17
C GLY A 400 2.67 -5.11 7.32
N GLY A 401 1.55 -5.35 7.96
CA GLY A 401 0.30 -5.78 7.32
C GLY A 401 -0.19 -7.14 7.81
N ASP A 402 -0.36 -8.08 6.90
CA ASP A 402 -0.74 -9.46 7.23
C ASP A 402 0.48 -10.36 7.10
N GLY A 403 0.88 -11.06 8.15
CA GLY A 403 1.97 -12.04 8.12
C GLY A 403 2.93 -11.90 9.29
N ASP A 404 3.90 -12.80 9.42
CA ASP A 404 4.91 -12.73 10.48
C ASP A 404 6.05 -11.80 10.03
N ASP A 405 5.95 -10.51 10.40
CA ASP A 405 6.79 -9.44 9.89
C ASP A 405 7.99 -9.12 10.78
N LYS A 406 8.99 -8.49 10.19
CA LYS A 406 10.16 -7.97 10.90
C LYS A 406 10.41 -6.53 10.51
N ALA A 407 10.40 -5.64 11.49
CA ALA A 407 10.66 -4.23 11.27
C ALA A 407 11.73 -3.67 12.20
N GLN A 408 12.52 -2.74 11.67
CA GLN A 408 13.44 -1.91 12.42
C GLN A 408 13.21 -0.45 12.03
N GLY A 409 12.97 0.42 13.01
CA GLY A 409 12.85 1.86 12.80
C GLY A 409 14.19 2.45 12.41
N GLY A 410 15.13 2.39 13.33
CA GLY A 410 16.49 2.83 13.09
C GLY A 410 16.88 4.05 13.92
N LYS A 411 17.16 5.17 13.29
CA LYS A 411 17.40 6.42 14.01
C LYS A 411 16.28 7.42 13.71
N GLY A 412 15.79 8.04 14.75
CA GLY A 412 14.72 9.01 14.65
C GLY A 412 13.56 8.61 15.52
N ASP A 413 12.56 9.45 15.62
CA ASP A 413 11.35 9.11 16.35
C ASP A 413 10.39 8.37 15.37
N ASP A 414 10.40 7.04 15.45
CA ASP A 414 9.77 6.16 14.47
C ASP A 414 8.38 5.69 14.92
N ARG A 415 7.56 5.32 13.95
CA ARG A 415 6.28 4.67 14.21
C ARG A 415 6.15 3.36 13.44
N LEU A 416 6.08 2.25 14.17
CA LEU A 416 5.95 0.90 13.65
C LEU A 416 4.60 0.30 14.06
N ASP A 417 3.86 -0.29 13.10
CA ASP A 417 2.57 -0.92 13.30
C ASP A 417 2.50 -2.16 12.38
N LEU A 418 2.71 -3.37 12.94
CA LEU A 418 2.92 -4.54 12.08
C LEU A 418 1.65 -5.35 11.78
N GLY A 419 0.60 -5.23 12.61
CA GLY A 419 -0.72 -5.68 12.18
C GLY A 419 -1.13 -7.07 12.60
N THR A 420 -1.08 -8.06 11.74
CA THR A 420 -1.49 -9.42 12.06
C THR A 420 -0.38 -10.43 11.82
N GLY A 421 -0.07 -11.25 12.79
CA GLY A 421 0.98 -12.28 12.71
C GLY A 421 1.82 -12.32 13.97
N ASP A 422 2.79 -13.21 14.01
CA ASP A 422 3.77 -13.26 15.11
C ASP A 422 4.97 -12.37 14.74
N ASP A 423 4.93 -11.09 15.13
CA ASP A 423 5.80 -10.02 14.62
C ASP A 423 7.05 -9.74 15.48
N SER A 424 8.04 -9.11 14.86
CA SER A 424 9.26 -8.68 15.55
C SER A 424 9.63 -7.24 15.19
N LEU A 425 9.55 -6.32 16.20
CA LEU A 425 9.76 -4.89 16.05
C LEU A 425 10.94 -4.43 16.88
N LEU A 426 11.76 -3.54 16.32
CA LEU A 426 12.78 -2.80 17.03
C LEU A 426 12.69 -1.31 16.66
N GLY A 427 12.57 -0.42 17.67
CA GLY A 427 12.64 1.03 17.46
C GLY A 427 14.07 1.48 17.16
N GLU A 428 15.02 0.97 17.90
CA GLU A 428 16.45 1.29 17.95
C GLU A 428 16.73 2.63 18.66
N ALA A 429 16.82 3.75 17.98
CA ALA A 429 17.27 5.00 18.63
C ALA A 429 16.36 6.20 18.31
N GLY A 430 15.67 6.70 19.30
CA GLY A 430 14.68 7.78 19.19
C GLY A 430 13.59 7.65 20.23
N GLN A 431 12.53 8.42 20.08
CA GLN A 431 11.32 8.23 20.87
C GLN A 431 10.28 7.51 20.00
N ASP A 432 10.27 6.21 20.10
CA ASP A 432 9.58 5.36 19.16
C ASP A 432 8.16 4.98 19.62
N THR A 433 7.30 4.68 18.67
CA THR A 433 5.97 4.13 18.92
C THR A 433 5.84 2.79 18.21
N LEU A 434 5.77 1.69 18.98
CA LEU A 434 5.69 0.33 18.50
C LEU A 434 4.34 -0.28 18.80
N ILE A 435 3.74 -0.89 17.80
CA ILE A 435 2.45 -1.59 17.89
C ILE A 435 2.64 -2.96 17.26
N GLY A 436 2.48 -4.05 18.05
CA GLY A 436 2.51 -5.43 17.57
C GLY A 436 1.25 -5.74 16.77
N GLY A 437 0.13 -5.78 17.44
CA GLY A 437 -1.16 -5.98 16.81
C GLY A 437 -1.85 -7.27 17.27
N THR A 438 -2.04 -8.23 16.40
CA THR A 438 -2.59 -9.54 16.78
C THR A 438 -1.57 -10.63 16.51
N GLY A 439 -1.29 -11.47 17.49
CA GLY A 439 -0.33 -12.55 17.39
C GLY A 439 0.59 -12.60 18.60
N LYS A 440 1.72 -13.23 18.46
CA LYS A 440 2.74 -13.26 19.53
C LYS A 440 3.92 -12.43 19.13
N ASP A 441 3.91 -11.23 19.61
CA ASP A 441 4.84 -10.23 19.15
C ASP A 441 6.06 -10.10 20.07
N THR A 442 7.16 -9.68 19.49
CA THR A 442 8.38 -9.35 20.22
C THR A 442 8.80 -7.92 19.86
N LEU A 443 8.66 -7.02 20.83
CA LEU A 443 8.85 -5.59 20.65
C LEU A 443 10.01 -5.09 21.52
N GLY A 444 10.92 -4.32 20.94
CA GLY A 444 11.98 -3.63 21.66
C GLY A 444 11.98 -2.14 21.34
N GLY A 445 11.83 -1.26 22.35
CA GLY A 445 11.91 0.19 22.18
C GLY A 445 13.28 0.61 21.70
N GLY A 446 14.28 0.48 22.54
CA GLY A 446 15.66 0.78 22.21
C GLY A 446 16.28 1.87 23.09
N ASP A 447 16.99 2.81 22.48
CA ASP A 447 17.48 4.00 23.18
C ASP A 447 16.44 5.12 23.04
N GLY A 448 15.82 5.57 24.10
CA GLY A 448 14.89 6.70 24.05
C GLY A 448 13.71 6.54 24.99
N ASN A 449 12.72 7.39 24.88
CA ASN A 449 11.51 7.26 25.69
C ASN A 449 10.39 6.72 24.81
N ASP A 450 10.16 5.43 24.89
CA ASP A 450 9.37 4.71 23.92
C ASP A 450 7.95 4.42 24.39
N SER A 451 7.04 4.23 23.43
CA SER A 451 5.69 3.75 23.67
C SER A 451 5.49 2.43 22.94
N VAL A 452 5.42 1.34 23.70
CA VAL A 452 5.38 -0.02 23.17
C VAL A 452 4.05 -0.69 23.54
N SER A 453 3.34 -1.25 22.58
CA SER A 453 2.04 -1.89 22.79
C SER A 453 1.95 -3.22 22.05
N GLY A 454 1.70 -4.33 22.80
CA GLY A 454 1.51 -5.67 22.23
C GLY A 454 0.13 -5.85 21.60
N TYR A 455 -0.93 -5.39 22.23
CA TYR A 455 -2.35 -5.59 21.92
C TYR A 455 -2.85 -6.99 22.19
N ASP A 456 -3.26 -7.76 21.16
CA ASP A 456 -3.88 -9.09 21.33
C ASP A 456 -2.83 -10.17 21.08
N GLY A 457 -2.35 -10.82 22.12
CA GLY A 457 -1.36 -11.88 22.01
C GLY A 457 -0.70 -12.23 23.31
N GLY A 458 0.28 -13.11 23.25
CA GLY A 458 1.16 -13.39 24.39
C GLY A 458 2.53 -12.78 24.11
N ASP A 459 2.66 -11.49 24.34
CA ASP A 459 3.71 -10.65 23.81
C ASP A 459 4.93 -10.55 24.73
N VAL A 460 6.06 -10.21 24.13
CA VAL A 460 7.29 -9.86 24.85
C VAL A 460 7.66 -8.42 24.50
N LEU A 461 7.55 -7.53 25.47
CA LEU A 461 7.85 -6.11 25.34
C LEU A 461 9.08 -5.76 26.15
N ASN A 462 9.98 -5.00 25.56
CA ASN A 462 11.21 -4.53 26.17
C ASN A 462 11.37 -3.03 25.93
N GLY A 463 11.45 -2.21 27.01
CA GLY A 463 11.70 -0.78 26.90
C GLY A 463 13.14 -0.51 26.50
N ASN A 464 14.08 -1.21 27.11
CA ASN A 464 15.53 -1.07 27.06
C ASN A 464 16.04 0.18 27.78
N ALA A 465 16.30 1.29 27.12
CA ALA A 465 16.94 2.44 27.78
C ALA A 465 16.17 3.73 27.57
N GLY A 466 15.62 4.26 28.64
CA GLY A 466 14.81 5.46 28.58
C GLY A 466 13.76 5.52 29.64
N ALA A 467 12.79 6.39 29.47
CA ALA A 467 11.61 6.39 30.32
C ALA A 467 10.42 5.92 29.46
N ASP A 468 10.16 4.64 29.54
CA ASP A 468 9.33 3.94 28.59
C ASP A 468 7.90 3.72 29.10
N THR A 469 6.98 3.52 28.17
CA THR A 469 5.60 3.14 28.50
C THR A 469 5.23 1.88 27.73
N LEU A 470 5.03 0.79 28.46
CA LEU A 470 4.72 -0.52 27.92
C LEU A 470 3.28 -0.92 28.24
N TYR A 471 2.54 -1.34 27.21
CA TYR A 471 1.19 -1.89 27.33
C TYR A 471 1.18 -3.31 26.79
N GLY A 472 1.02 -4.32 27.66
CA GLY A 472 0.97 -5.73 27.26
C GLY A 472 -0.21 -5.99 26.35
N GLY A 473 -1.43 -5.78 26.84
CA GLY A 473 -2.58 -6.11 26.03
C GLY A 473 -3.91 -5.53 26.49
N SER A 474 -4.95 -5.95 25.78
CA SER A 474 -6.33 -5.62 26.11
C SER A 474 -6.78 -6.38 27.37
N PRO A 475 -7.68 -5.82 28.22
CA PRO A 475 -8.28 -6.56 29.34
C PRO A 475 -9.03 -7.84 28.95
N THR A 476 -9.28 -8.04 27.68
CA THR A 476 -9.99 -9.22 27.14
C THR A 476 -9.08 -10.22 26.43
N ASP A 477 -7.79 -9.93 26.34
CA ASP A 477 -6.82 -10.84 25.74
C ASP A 477 -6.69 -12.13 26.59
N PRO A 478 -6.75 -13.33 25.98
CA PRO A 478 -6.64 -14.59 26.71
C PRO A 478 -5.20 -15.00 27.07
N ASN A 479 -4.20 -14.30 26.63
CA ASN A 479 -2.79 -14.65 26.79
C ASN A 479 -2.09 -13.72 27.79
N GLY A 480 -1.05 -14.18 28.44
CA GLY A 480 -0.24 -13.37 29.34
C GLY A 480 1.03 -12.87 28.69
N ASN A 481 1.45 -11.69 29.06
CA ASN A 481 2.54 -10.93 28.49
C ASN A 481 3.78 -10.91 29.38
N PHE A 482 4.92 -10.60 28.76
CA PHE A 482 6.20 -10.38 29.44
C PHE A 482 6.66 -8.95 29.13
N LEU A 483 6.73 -8.11 30.17
CA LEU A 483 7.12 -6.71 30.04
C LEU A 483 8.42 -6.45 30.83
N TYR A 484 9.39 -5.86 30.19
CA TYR A 484 10.66 -5.46 30.74
C TYR A 484 10.88 -3.97 30.53
N GLY A 485 10.98 -3.17 31.62
CA GLY A 485 11.33 -1.75 31.53
C GLY A 485 12.81 -1.57 31.23
N ASP A 486 13.66 -2.38 31.90
CA ASP A 486 15.12 -2.36 31.89
C ASP A 486 15.71 -1.09 32.51
N ALA A 487 16.14 -0.12 31.79
CA ALA A 487 16.88 1.01 32.36
C ALA A 487 16.17 2.35 32.16
N GLY A 488 15.63 2.90 33.21
CA GLY A 488 14.91 4.17 33.13
C GLY A 488 13.85 4.32 34.20
N THR A 489 12.96 5.23 34.01
CA THR A 489 11.77 5.38 34.87
C THR A 489 10.55 5.00 34.07
N ASP A 490 10.13 3.80 34.25
CA ASP A 490 9.24 3.13 33.31
C ASP A 490 7.82 2.97 33.82
N LEU A 491 6.89 2.79 32.89
CA LEU A 491 5.49 2.65 33.15
C LEU A 491 4.97 1.39 32.44
N LEU A 492 4.71 0.33 33.20
CA LEU A 492 4.33 -0.98 32.69
C LEU A 492 2.88 -1.33 33.05
N TYR A 493 2.09 -1.71 32.04
CA TYR A 493 0.72 -2.18 32.17
C TYR A 493 0.56 -3.56 31.55
N GLY A 494 0.32 -4.60 32.36
CA GLY A 494 0.10 -5.96 31.89
C GLY A 494 -1.21 -6.09 31.10
N GLY A 495 -2.31 -5.65 31.73
CA GLY A 495 -3.63 -5.64 31.08
C GLY A 495 -4.54 -6.76 31.57
N GLY A 496 -4.81 -7.74 30.74
CA GLY A 496 -5.61 -8.91 31.09
C GLY A 496 -4.80 -10.20 31.14
N ASN A 497 -5.27 -11.19 31.89
CA ASN A 497 -4.61 -12.45 32.12
C ASN A 497 -3.36 -12.42 33.02
N ARG A 498 -2.44 -13.36 32.78
CA ARG A 498 -1.32 -13.60 33.69
C ARG A 498 -0.07 -13.00 33.14
N ASP A 499 0.19 -11.80 33.56
CA ASP A 499 1.32 -11.03 33.08
C ASP A 499 2.54 -11.15 34.00
N GLN A 500 3.70 -10.93 33.46
CA GLN A 500 4.95 -10.87 34.16
C GLN A 500 5.64 -9.54 33.82
N LEU A 501 5.86 -8.70 34.82
CA LEU A 501 6.41 -7.36 34.69
C LEU A 501 7.69 -7.23 35.49
N TRP A 502 8.73 -6.66 34.88
CA TRP A 502 9.98 -6.29 35.51
C TRP A 502 10.25 -4.80 35.25
N GLY A 503 10.41 -4.02 36.32
CA GLY A 503 10.75 -2.61 36.23
C GLY A 503 12.17 -2.40 35.73
N GLY A 504 13.15 -2.88 36.50
CA GLY A 504 14.56 -2.80 36.14
C GLY A 504 15.36 -1.84 37.01
N ASP A 505 16.13 -0.97 36.39
CA ASP A 505 16.89 0.06 37.12
C ASP A 505 16.06 1.36 37.21
N SER A 506 16.09 2.03 38.37
CA SER A 506 15.43 3.32 38.69
C SER A 506 14.00 3.16 39.21
N ALA A 507 13.24 4.24 39.23
CA ALA A 507 11.94 4.29 39.90
C ALA A 507 10.80 4.02 38.91
N ASP A 508 10.19 2.86 39.00
CA ASP A 508 9.23 2.36 38.05
C ASP A 508 7.80 2.31 38.58
N THR A 509 6.84 2.22 37.67
CA THR A 509 5.45 1.99 37.99
C THR A 509 4.91 0.78 37.24
N LEU A 510 4.56 -0.25 37.96
CA LEU A 510 4.05 -1.52 37.42
C LEU A 510 2.59 -1.71 37.80
N ASN A 511 1.77 -2.10 36.84
CA ASN A 511 0.36 -2.43 37.04
C ASN A 511 0.05 -3.75 36.32
N GLY A 512 -0.22 -4.82 37.11
CA GLY A 512 -0.56 -6.14 36.56
C GLY A 512 -1.89 -6.14 35.83
N GLY A 513 -2.93 -5.61 36.45
CA GLY A 513 -4.26 -5.48 35.87
C GLY A 513 -5.25 -6.52 36.37
N ASP A 514 -5.97 -7.19 35.49
CA ASP A 514 -6.88 -8.25 35.85
C ASP A 514 -6.14 -9.61 35.86
N HIS A 515 -6.51 -10.54 36.76
CA HIS A 515 -5.97 -11.88 36.89
C HIS A 515 -4.68 -11.98 37.74
N LYS A 516 -3.97 -13.09 37.59
CA LYS A 516 -2.84 -13.45 38.48
C LYS A 516 -1.52 -13.03 37.86
N ASP A 517 -0.96 -11.96 38.35
CA ASP A 517 0.23 -11.35 37.81
C ASP A 517 1.46 -11.58 38.70
N THR A 518 2.62 -11.37 38.11
CA THR A 518 3.90 -11.35 38.83
C THR A 518 4.63 -10.07 38.49
N LEU A 519 4.86 -9.22 39.47
CA LEU A 519 5.51 -7.93 39.34
C LEU A 519 6.81 -7.93 40.11
N ASN A 520 7.86 -7.41 39.51
CA ASN A 520 9.18 -7.24 40.13
C ASN A 520 9.70 -5.81 39.85
N GLY A 521 9.88 -4.99 40.89
CA GLY A 521 10.43 -3.64 40.77
C GLY A 521 11.92 -3.64 40.42
N ASP A 522 12.68 -4.60 40.96
CA ASP A 522 14.14 -4.75 40.87
C ASP A 522 14.92 -3.64 41.61
N ILE A 523 15.58 -2.72 40.97
CA ILE A 523 16.38 -1.68 41.62
C ILE A 523 15.70 -0.31 41.46
N GLY A 524 15.08 0.19 42.50
CA GLY A 524 14.38 1.46 42.36
C GLY A 524 13.72 1.96 43.63
N THR A 525 12.88 2.92 43.47
CA THR A 525 11.84 3.26 44.43
C THR A 525 10.54 3.10 43.67
N ASP A 526 10.04 1.89 43.71
CA ASP A 526 9.07 1.42 42.74
C ASP A 526 7.64 1.47 43.27
N LEU A 527 6.70 1.50 42.36
CA LEU A 527 5.29 1.53 42.66
C LEU A 527 4.59 0.36 41.95
N LEU A 528 4.20 -0.65 42.72
CA LEU A 528 3.64 -1.89 42.22
C LEU A 528 2.15 -2.01 42.57
N TYR A 529 1.31 -2.20 41.56
CA TYR A 529 -0.11 -2.48 41.68
C TYR A 529 -0.41 -3.86 41.10
N GLY A 530 -0.79 -4.83 41.93
CA GLY A 530 -1.21 -6.17 41.45
C GLY A 530 -2.49 -6.10 40.65
N GLY A 531 -3.53 -5.52 41.24
CA GLY A 531 -4.80 -5.29 40.58
C GLY A 531 -5.90 -6.23 40.99
N GLY A 532 -6.25 -7.21 40.18
CA GLY A 532 -7.32 -8.15 40.50
C GLY A 532 -6.93 -9.61 40.48
N SER A 533 -7.36 -10.41 41.43
CA SER A 533 -7.03 -11.82 41.68
C SER A 533 -5.84 -11.97 42.65
N ALA A 534 -5.14 -13.07 42.63
CA ALA A 534 -4.10 -13.34 43.63
C ALA A 534 -2.71 -13.17 42.99
N ASP A 535 -2.09 -12.05 43.23
CA ASP A 535 -0.87 -11.60 42.60
C ASP A 535 0.38 -11.85 43.44
N VAL A 536 1.55 -11.72 42.80
CA VAL A 536 2.84 -11.86 43.47
C VAL A 536 3.69 -10.62 43.12
N LEU A 537 4.01 -9.81 44.14
CA LEU A 537 4.75 -8.57 44.01
C LEU A 537 6.07 -8.66 44.77
N PHE A 538 7.15 -8.25 44.07
CA PHE A 538 8.49 -8.09 44.63
C PHE A 538 8.91 -6.65 44.43
N GLY A 539 9.13 -5.89 45.52
CA GLY A 539 9.65 -4.52 45.45
C GLY A 539 11.09 -4.53 44.92
N GLY A 540 12.01 -5.07 45.68
CA GLY A 540 13.41 -5.24 45.24
C GLY A 540 14.40 -4.54 46.14
N ASP A 541 15.31 -3.75 45.57
CA ASP A 541 16.25 -2.93 46.30
C ASP A 541 15.75 -1.47 46.43
N ASN A 542 15.87 -0.87 47.60
CA ASN A 542 15.45 0.46 48.03
C ASN A 542 14.00 0.46 48.55
N GLY A 543 13.39 1.62 48.68
CA GLY A 543 12.09 1.73 49.39
C GLY A 543 10.93 1.78 48.43
N ASP A 544 10.12 0.73 48.42
CA ASP A 544 9.07 0.48 47.43
C ASP A 544 7.66 0.66 48.01
N THR A 545 6.68 0.80 47.10
CA THR A 545 5.27 0.83 47.46
C THR A 545 4.52 -0.30 46.76
N LEU A 546 3.95 -1.21 47.52
CA LEU A 546 3.25 -2.39 47.00
C LEU A 546 1.77 -2.37 47.41
N ASP A 547 0.86 -2.40 46.42
CA ASP A 547 -0.59 -2.56 46.60
C ASP A 547 -1.06 -3.80 45.83
N GLY A 548 -1.39 -4.89 46.52
CA GLY A 548 -1.87 -6.13 45.87
C GLY A 548 -3.21 -5.96 45.18
N GLY A 549 -4.10 -5.14 45.72
CA GLY A 549 -5.41 -4.87 45.15
C GLY A 549 -6.51 -5.82 45.60
N ASP A 550 -7.31 -6.34 44.64
CA ASP A 550 -8.38 -7.29 44.92
C ASP A 550 -7.82 -8.74 44.87
N GLY A 551 -7.61 -9.39 45.98
CA GLY A 551 -7.15 -10.76 45.96
C GLY A 551 -6.65 -11.27 47.31
N ILE A 552 -5.96 -12.38 47.27
CA ILE A 552 -5.05 -12.80 48.37
C ILE A 552 -3.67 -12.77 47.75
N ASP A 553 -2.97 -11.70 47.97
CA ASP A 553 -1.75 -11.39 47.28
C ASP A 553 -0.53 -11.76 48.10
N THR A 554 0.61 -11.94 47.45
CA THR A 554 1.88 -12.21 48.13
C THR A 554 2.83 -11.07 47.85
N LEU A 555 3.17 -10.29 48.87
CA LEU A 555 3.98 -9.08 48.80
C LEU A 555 5.32 -9.32 49.51
N THR A 556 6.39 -9.00 48.82
CA THR A 556 7.76 -9.03 49.31
C THR A 556 8.39 -7.67 49.05
N GLY A 557 8.72 -6.92 50.10
CA GLY A 557 9.34 -5.59 49.98
C GLY A 557 10.77 -5.66 49.44
N GLY A 558 11.58 -6.47 50.06
CA GLY A 558 12.99 -6.66 49.69
C GLY A 558 13.93 -5.91 50.63
N LEU A 559 14.90 -5.18 50.06
CA LEU A 559 15.83 -4.37 50.83
C LEU A 559 15.42 -2.91 50.83
N GLY A 560 15.07 -2.36 51.98
CA GLY A 560 14.71 -0.95 52.02
C GLY A 560 13.79 -0.53 53.11
N ALA A 561 13.06 0.54 52.87
CA ALA A 561 12.00 0.99 53.72
C ALA A 561 10.73 0.97 52.89
N ASP A 562 9.96 -0.10 53.03
CA ASP A 562 8.90 -0.44 52.10
C ASP A 562 7.52 -0.12 52.63
N ASP A 563 6.65 0.35 51.74
CA ASP A 563 5.30 0.70 52.01
C ASP A 563 4.30 -0.32 51.47
N PHE A 564 3.66 -1.09 52.34
CA PHE A 564 2.63 -2.04 51.96
C PHE A 564 1.26 -1.36 52.09
N ALA A 565 0.64 -1.12 50.94
CA ALA A 565 -0.61 -0.38 50.83
C ALA A 565 -1.83 -1.33 50.73
N SER A 566 -2.96 -0.87 51.29
CA SER A 566 -4.27 -1.50 51.08
C SER A 566 -5.33 -0.43 50.91
N SER A 567 -6.09 -0.49 49.84
CA SER A 567 -7.19 0.44 49.57
C SER A 567 -8.33 0.39 50.62
N GLY A 568 -8.31 -0.62 51.49
CA GLY A 568 -9.33 -0.84 52.51
C GLY A 568 -10.73 -1.11 51.95
N ASN A 569 -10.83 -1.50 50.68
CA ASN A 569 -12.06 -1.85 50.02
C ASN A 569 -12.57 -3.23 50.51
N LYS A 570 -13.86 -3.51 50.30
CA LYS A 570 -14.57 -4.69 50.83
C LYS A 570 -14.03 -6.03 50.30
N HIS A 571 -13.02 -6.02 49.45
CA HIS A 571 -12.40 -7.19 48.79
C HIS A 571 -10.99 -7.48 49.31
N ALA A 572 -10.43 -6.69 50.23
CA ALA A 572 -9.17 -7.03 50.87
C ALA A 572 -9.39 -8.36 51.67
N THR A 573 -8.79 -9.43 51.16
CA THR A 573 -8.98 -10.80 51.67
C THR A 573 -7.78 -11.28 52.47
N GLY A 574 -6.89 -10.39 52.86
CA GLY A 574 -5.74 -10.69 53.72
C GLY A 574 -4.51 -11.06 52.92
N ASP A 575 -3.82 -10.03 52.44
CA ASP A 575 -2.57 -10.20 51.71
C ASP A 575 -1.45 -10.70 52.60
N TRP A 576 -0.53 -11.44 52.02
CA TRP A 576 0.60 -12.04 52.70
C TRP A 576 1.84 -11.18 52.47
N ILE A 577 2.35 -10.51 53.50
CA ILE A 577 3.63 -9.82 53.47
C ILE A 577 4.68 -10.79 54.02
N THR A 578 5.68 -11.11 53.19
CA THR A 578 6.62 -12.21 53.46
C THR A 578 7.88 -11.81 54.21
N ASP A 579 8.22 -10.52 54.23
CA ASP A 579 9.49 -10.03 54.76
C ASP A 579 9.38 -8.69 55.56
N PHE A 580 8.21 -8.33 56.07
CA PHE A 580 8.01 -7.10 56.86
C PHE A 580 9.07 -6.93 57.96
N SER A 581 9.80 -5.81 57.92
CA SER A 581 10.91 -5.51 58.82
C SER A 581 10.84 -4.10 59.38
N ALA A 582 10.41 -3.95 60.63
CA ALA A 582 10.43 -2.68 61.33
C ALA A 582 11.84 -2.10 61.51
N ALA A 583 12.90 -2.93 61.40
CA ALA A 583 14.30 -2.52 61.45
C ALA A 583 14.72 -1.77 60.18
N GLU A 584 14.17 -2.11 59.03
CA GLU A 584 14.34 -1.43 57.74
C GLU A 584 13.37 -0.25 57.60
N LYS A 585 12.38 -0.11 58.50
CA LYS A 585 11.36 0.92 58.61
C LYS A 585 10.19 0.72 57.62
N ASP A 586 9.84 -0.52 57.37
CA ASP A 586 8.66 -0.84 56.61
C ASP A 586 7.38 -0.31 57.25
N GLU A 587 6.45 0.16 56.46
CA GLU A 587 5.23 0.77 56.89
C GLU A 587 3.99 0.12 56.25
N LEU A 588 2.88 0.12 57.00
CA LEU A 588 1.59 -0.32 56.49
C LEU A 588 0.71 0.91 56.20
N ILE A 589 0.26 1.07 54.97
CA ILE A 589 -0.55 2.19 54.53
C ILE A 589 -2.00 1.76 54.31
N PHE A 590 -2.94 2.38 55.06
CA PHE A 590 -4.34 2.06 54.98
C PHE A 590 -5.15 3.17 54.31
N GLY A 591 -5.78 2.87 53.17
CA GLY A 591 -6.45 3.87 52.33
C GLY A 591 -7.70 4.51 52.89
N ILE A 592 -8.27 4.03 54.04
CA ILE A 592 -9.45 4.63 54.65
C ILE A 592 -9.05 5.79 55.54
N THR A 593 -9.30 6.99 55.08
CA THR A 593 -9.01 8.23 55.83
C THR A 593 -9.80 8.30 57.14
N GLY A 594 -9.08 8.48 58.28
CA GLY A 594 -9.68 8.67 59.60
C GLY A 594 -9.83 7.39 60.42
N ALA A 595 -9.29 6.27 59.97
CA ALA A 595 -9.13 5.08 60.82
C ALA A 595 -8.25 5.42 62.03
N VAL A 596 -8.49 4.73 63.14
CA VAL A 596 -7.73 4.88 64.39
C VAL A 596 -7.28 3.48 64.87
N ALA A 597 -6.25 3.43 65.73
CA ALA A 597 -5.69 2.15 66.21
C ALA A 597 -6.77 1.19 66.79
N ALA A 598 -7.80 1.71 67.41
CA ALA A 598 -8.91 0.92 67.94
C ALA A 598 -9.80 0.23 66.88
N ASP A 599 -9.65 0.60 65.63
CA ASP A 599 -10.38 -0.02 64.52
C ASP A 599 -9.69 -1.28 64.03
N PHE A 600 -8.46 -1.54 64.44
CA PHE A 600 -7.67 -2.71 64.05
C PHE A 600 -7.61 -3.75 65.15
N THR A 601 -7.58 -5.02 64.76
CA THR A 601 -7.34 -6.16 65.65
C THR A 601 -6.07 -6.84 65.17
N VAL A 602 -5.10 -7.00 66.08
CA VAL A 602 -3.84 -7.71 65.81
C VAL A 602 -3.86 -9.07 66.54
N THR A 603 -3.57 -10.13 65.88
CA THR A 603 -3.60 -11.51 66.41
C THR A 603 -2.39 -12.29 65.94
N GLU A 604 -1.63 -12.85 66.88
CA GLU A 604 -0.61 -13.85 66.55
C GLU A 604 -1.28 -15.21 66.25
N VAL A 605 -0.94 -15.80 65.16
CA VAL A 605 -1.46 -17.08 64.69
C VAL A 605 -0.34 -17.96 64.17
N PHE A 606 -0.55 -19.30 64.21
CA PHE A 606 0.36 -20.26 63.57
C PHE A 606 -0.30 -20.87 62.34
N ILE A 607 0.18 -20.51 61.17
CA ILE A 607 -0.37 -20.99 59.91
C ILE A 607 0.55 -22.12 59.38
N ALA A 608 -0.02 -23.33 59.19
CA ALA A 608 0.75 -24.46 58.74
C ALA A 608 1.25 -24.28 57.31
N GLY A 609 2.59 -24.21 57.16
CA GLY A 609 3.24 -24.08 55.85
C GLY A 609 3.63 -22.66 55.45
N ALA A 610 3.37 -21.67 56.31
CA ALA A 610 3.87 -20.31 56.14
C ALA A 610 5.17 -20.13 56.94
N GLY A 611 6.07 -19.33 56.44
CA GLY A 611 7.29 -18.87 57.11
C GLY A 611 8.23 -19.94 57.71
N GLN A 612 8.98 -19.52 58.74
CA GLN A 612 9.88 -20.39 59.48
C GLN A 612 9.09 -21.24 60.48
N SER A 613 9.38 -22.53 60.51
CA SER A 613 8.69 -23.46 61.43
C SER A 613 8.88 -23.07 62.90
N GLY A 614 7.81 -22.62 63.56
CA GLY A 614 7.79 -22.31 64.98
C GLY A 614 7.81 -20.80 65.30
N VAL A 615 7.78 -19.95 64.30
CA VAL A 615 7.51 -18.51 64.44
C VAL A 615 6.03 -18.27 64.13
N ALA A 616 5.39 -17.33 64.83
CA ALA A 616 3.99 -17.00 64.62
C ALA A 616 3.86 -15.91 63.56
N GLU A 617 2.85 -16.02 62.74
CA GLU A 617 2.40 -14.98 61.84
C GLU A 617 1.53 -13.98 62.59
N VAL A 618 1.46 -12.72 62.09
CA VAL A 618 0.61 -11.66 62.65
C VAL A 618 -0.53 -11.34 61.67
N GLU A 619 -1.77 -11.63 62.08
CA GLU A 619 -2.96 -11.19 61.37
C GLU A 619 -3.40 -9.79 61.78
N ILE A 620 -3.62 -8.89 60.82
CA ILE A 620 -4.15 -7.56 61.04
C ILE A 620 -5.53 -7.45 60.39
N ARG A 621 -6.56 -7.19 61.23
CA ARG A 621 -7.97 -7.13 60.84
C ARG A 621 -8.55 -5.76 61.10
N TYR A 622 -9.51 -5.30 60.30
CA TYR A 622 -10.14 -4.01 60.38
C TYR A 622 -11.65 -4.05 60.56
N GLY A 623 -12.14 -3.17 61.43
CA GLY A 623 -13.55 -2.86 61.59
C GLY A 623 -14.38 -3.94 62.32
N ARG A 624 -15.70 -3.66 62.46
CA ARG A 624 -16.64 -4.52 63.18
C ARG A 624 -16.90 -5.86 62.52
N ASN A 625 -16.58 -6.00 61.25
CA ASN A 625 -16.73 -7.23 60.48
C ASN A 625 -15.49 -8.10 60.56
N ASP A 626 -14.46 -7.66 61.28
CA ASP A 626 -13.22 -8.40 61.46
C ASP A 626 -12.57 -8.78 60.11
N LEU A 627 -12.53 -7.81 59.18
CA LEU A 627 -11.97 -8.00 57.85
C LEU A 627 -10.46 -8.17 57.92
N LEU A 628 -9.94 -9.32 57.45
CA LEU A 628 -8.50 -9.56 57.36
C LEU A 628 -7.92 -8.63 56.29
N ILE A 629 -6.91 -7.86 56.64
CA ILE A 629 -6.21 -6.92 55.72
C ILE A 629 -4.86 -7.48 55.34
N TRP A 630 -4.01 -7.83 56.35
CA TRP A 630 -2.65 -8.32 56.13
C TRP A 630 -2.35 -9.52 57.00
N VAL A 631 -1.47 -10.39 56.52
CA VAL A 631 -0.80 -11.42 57.28
C VAL A 631 0.69 -11.21 57.15
N LEU A 632 1.35 -10.82 58.23
CA LEU A 632 2.80 -10.64 58.24
C LEU A 632 3.45 -12.02 58.57
N GLN A 633 4.20 -12.52 57.63
CA GLN A 633 4.88 -13.82 57.77
C GLN A 633 6.10 -13.63 58.70
N ASP A 634 6.21 -14.49 59.76
CA ASP A 634 7.26 -14.39 60.77
C ASP A 634 7.31 -13.04 61.53
N GLY A 635 6.25 -12.22 61.45
CA GLY A 635 6.19 -10.87 61.97
C GLY A 635 6.01 -10.73 63.49
N ALA A 636 5.90 -11.85 64.22
CA ALA A 636 5.71 -11.81 65.69
C ALA A 636 6.96 -11.33 66.46
N ASP A 637 8.11 -11.28 65.83
CA ASP A 637 9.37 -10.79 66.41
C ASP A 637 9.55 -9.26 66.32
N ASP A 638 8.68 -8.55 65.58
CA ASP A 638 8.77 -7.10 65.42
C ASP A 638 8.28 -6.38 66.68
N ALA A 639 9.04 -5.37 67.06
CA ALA A 639 8.74 -4.55 68.22
C ALA A 639 7.70 -3.45 67.98
N ARG A 640 7.44 -3.16 66.71
CA ARG A 640 6.53 -2.06 66.29
C ARG A 640 5.88 -2.39 64.93
N ILE A 641 4.59 -2.16 64.83
CA ILE A 641 3.85 -2.21 63.56
C ILE A 641 3.17 -0.81 63.39
N ILE A 642 3.69 -0.02 62.46
CA ILE A 642 3.17 1.30 62.21
C ILE A 642 2.14 1.26 61.09
N VAL A 643 0.95 1.78 61.31
CA VAL A 643 -0.07 1.95 60.29
C VAL A 643 -0.34 3.42 60.05
N HIS A 644 -0.33 3.83 58.80
CA HIS A 644 -0.68 5.15 58.35
C HIS A 644 -2.13 5.19 57.79
N SER A 645 -2.90 6.19 58.14
CA SER A 645 -4.25 6.44 57.62
C SER A 645 -4.44 7.91 57.35
N GLY A 646 -4.24 8.35 56.13
CA GLY A 646 -4.17 9.77 55.78
C GLY A 646 -3.02 10.47 56.49
N SER A 647 -3.36 11.49 57.34
CA SER A 647 -2.35 12.17 58.16
C SER A 647 -2.09 11.53 59.53
N ASN A 648 -2.77 10.46 59.86
CA ASN A 648 -2.65 9.78 61.15
C ASN A 648 -1.64 8.63 61.04
N SER A 649 -0.83 8.47 62.08
CA SER A 649 0.10 7.38 62.22
C SER A 649 -0.02 6.80 63.63
N PHE A 650 -0.09 5.49 63.73
CA PHE A 650 -0.24 4.79 65.04
C PHE A 650 0.44 3.43 65.02
N ASP A 651 1.00 3.10 66.16
CA ASP A 651 1.63 1.79 66.41
C ASP A 651 0.57 0.80 66.93
N LEU A 652 0.37 -0.31 66.22
CA LEU A 652 -0.64 -1.33 66.58
C LEU A 652 -0.22 -2.21 67.73
N LEU A 653 1.07 -2.24 68.09
CA LEU A 653 1.62 -3.08 69.17
C LEU A 653 1.93 -2.26 70.43
N ALA A 654 1.69 -0.92 70.45
CA ALA A 654 1.98 -0.02 71.55
C ALA A 654 0.89 -0.01 72.65
#